data_c619916650673fe7299f976288bc8d56
#
_entry.id   c619916650673fe7299f976288bc8d56
#
_cell.length_a   1.000
_cell.length_b   1.000
_cell.length_c   1.000
_cell.angle_alpha   90.00
_cell.angle_beta   90.00
_cell.angle_gamma   90.00
#
_symmetry.space_group_name_H-M   'P 1'
#
loop_
_entity.id
_entity.type
_entity.pdbx_description
1 polymer ?
#
loop_
_entity_poly.entity_id
_entity_poly.type
_entity_poly.pdbx_seq_one_letter_code
_entity_poly.pdbx_strand_id
1 'polypeptide(L)'
;MTAIANTQAEPAVISLSAFVQDFGNALRDAVDQQNPPVFHAEDTCPIRDAVMDGLLRAPFPAQREAVQAITALLVDQGEKAGIINAEMGTGKTMMAICAAAVMQAEGFQRTLVICPPHLVYKWRREIKETVPNARVWVLNGADTLARLLQLRELVKTGCNADAPEYFVMGRVRMRMGYEWKHSFSHKLISGRNRDTDEFYAHKVLACPKCGTVYRDAEGNTYRSEKGLPDQRLACNHTHVDEDGAEHVCGEQLWTLLRKESLKDKRKLVLDGLKQLPTIGDKTAERLIAAFGEDMLGNMLSDNVYEFTNLMDDSGNMVFSDRQAERMERSLAKMEFSLGQGGYQPTEFVKRHLPDGYFGTLVVDEAHEYKNGDSAQGQAFGVLAAKARKVLLLTGTLMGGYADDLFHLLWRANPRRMIEDGYKYRNRSLGGAVMGFMRDHGILKDVFKTTSGGSHKTSRGDKSSQRTSKAPGFGPTGICRFILPYTVFLKLKDIGQDVLPPYREHYVEVDMDGEQRDAYDTLSTDLTAVMRKALAKGDTTLLGVVLNALLRWPETCFRAESVRHPRTGEVLASAPQQYTDSELTPKEQRLIDLCKAEKANGRRVLVYTSYTGKQDTAQRLKTLLSAAGLKTDVLRSSVSTEQREDWILDRVDRGIDVLVCNPELVKTGLDLLEFPVIAFMQTGYSVYTLQQAARRSWRIGQKLDVDVYFLGYANTAQTACLALMAEKIAVSQSTSGDMPDTGLDVLNPNGDSVEVALAKRMLAK
;
A
#
# COMPACT_ATOMS: atom_id res chain seq x y z
N MET A 1 72.57 -2.53 -17.55
CA MET A 1 71.48 -2.79 -16.60
C MET A 1 70.30 -1.88 -16.98
N THR A 2 69.42 -2.38 -17.79
CA THR A 2 68.24 -1.67 -18.30
C THR A 2 67.07 -1.91 -17.37
N ALA A 3 66.54 -0.86 -16.77
CA ALA A 3 65.37 -0.90 -15.88
C ALA A 3 64.12 -1.08 -16.76
N ILE A 4 63.44 -2.19 -16.55
CA ILE A 4 62.11 -2.45 -17.12
C ILE A 4 61.11 -1.68 -16.27
N ALA A 5 60.54 -0.63 -16.85
CA ALA A 5 59.42 0.08 -16.26
C ALA A 5 58.15 -0.79 -16.36
N ASN A 6 57.66 -1.26 -15.23
CA ASN A 6 56.42 -2.00 -15.10
C ASN A 6 55.25 -0.99 -15.06
N THR A 7 54.72 -0.62 -16.21
CA THR A 7 53.48 0.13 -16.32
C THR A 7 52.32 -0.85 -16.07
N GLN A 8 51.87 -0.93 -14.85
CA GLN A 8 50.56 -1.48 -14.57
C GLN A 8 49.51 -0.50 -15.13
N ALA A 9 48.84 -0.91 -16.19
CA ALA A 9 47.67 -0.21 -16.70
C ALA A 9 46.61 -0.23 -15.61
N GLU A 10 46.20 0.92 -15.12
CA GLU A 10 45.02 1.02 -14.27
C GLU A 10 43.81 0.41 -15.02
N PRO A 11 42.99 -0.39 -14.36
CA PRO A 11 41.81 -0.92 -15.01
C PRO A 11 40.93 0.24 -15.49
N ALA A 12 40.64 0.28 -16.78
CA ALA A 12 39.78 1.30 -17.38
C ALA A 12 38.42 1.25 -16.70
N VAL A 13 38.09 2.25 -15.91
CA VAL A 13 36.77 2.39 -15.29
C VAL A 13 35.80 2.82 -16.40
N ILE A 14 34.99 1.86 -16.84
CA ILE A 14 33.92 2.11 -17.81
C ILE A 14 32.70 2.62 -17.01
N SER A 15 32.09 3.73 -17.45
CA SER A 15 30.87 4.23 -16.84
C SER A 15 29.72 3.22 -17.04
N LEU A 16 28.77 3.15 -16.11
CA LEU A 16 27.63 2.24 -16.23
C LEU A 16 26.83 2.47 -17.51
N SER A 17 26.69 3.72 -17.94
CA SER A 17 26.03 4.07 -19.21
C SER A 17 26.79 3.56 -20.44
N ALA A 18 28.12 3.67 -20.48
CA ALA A 18 28.93 3.11 -21.57
C ALA A 18 28.88 1.57 -21.55
N PHE A 19 28.95 0.95 -20.36
CA PHE A 19 28.79 -0.50 -20.21
C PHE A 19 27.44 -1.00 -20.74
N VAL A 20 26.33 -0.32 -20.38
CA VAL A 20 25.00 -0.68 -20.88
C VAL A 20 24.85 -0.45 -22.37
N GLN A 21 25.47 0.60 -22.94
CA GLN A 21 25.51 0.81 -24.40
C GLN A 21 26.26 -0.30 -25.13
N ASP A 22 27.42 -0.70 -24.62
CA ASP A 22 28.28 -1.67 -25.29
C ASP A 22 27.85 -3.13 -25.10
N PHE A 23 27.33 -3.46 -23.92
CA PHE A 23 27.01 -4.83 -23.51
C PHE A 23 25.52 -5.09 -23.23
N GLY A 24 24.65 -4.09 -23.34
CA GLY A 24 23.23 -4.18 -22.95
C GLY A 24 22.47 -5.28 -23.70
N ASN A 25 22.72 -5.44 -25.00
CA ASN A 25 22.10 -6.51 -25.81
C ASN A 25 22.59 -7.89 -25.36
N ALA A 26 23.89 -8.06 -25.17
CA ALA A 26 24.46 -9.35 -24.73
C ALA A 26 24.00 -9.72 -23.32
N LEU A 27 23.83 -8.74 -22.44
CA LEU A 27 23.25 -8.95 -21.10
C LEU A 27 21.78 -9.36 -21.21
N ARG A 28 21.01 -8.71 -22.07
CA ARG A 28 19.59 -9.06 -22.28
C ARG A 28 19.46 -10.47 -22.82
N ASP A 29 20.23 -10.82 -23.83
CA ASP A 29 20.23 -12.17 -24.43
C ASP A 29 20.63 -13.24 -23.41
N ALA A 30 21.59 -12.96 -22.52
CA ALA A 30 21.99 -13.86 -21.46
C ALA A 30 20.88 -14.01 -20.39
N VAL A 31 20.16 -12.94 -20.06
CA VAL A 31 19.00 -12.99 -19.14
C VAL A 31 17.86 -13.78 -19.76
N ASP A 32 17.54 -13.56 -21.03
CA ASP A 32 16.49 -14.26 -21.76
C ASP A 32 16.80 -15.76 -21.90
N GLN A 33 18.07 -16.13 -22.10
CA GLN A 33 18.49 -17.52 -22.13
C GLN A 33 18.37 -18.23 -20.77
N GLN A 34 18.67 -17.53 -19.68
CA GLN A 34 18.60 -18.08 -18.33
C GLN A 34 17.18 -18.05 -17.75
N ASN A 35 16.36 -17.10 -18.20
CA ASN A 35 14.99 -16.90 -17.75
C ASN A 35 14.09 -16.68 -18.99
N PRO A 36 13.81 -17.74 -19.78
CA PRO A 36 12.99 -17.59 -20.97
C PRO A 36 11.61 -17.03 -20.62
N PRO A 37 11.10 -16.07 -21.39
CA PRO A 37 9.78 -15.52 -21.15
C PRO A 37 8.72 -16.62 -21.27
N VAL A 38 7.72 -16.56 -20.40
CA VAL A 38 6.59 -17.49 -20.38
C VAL A 38 5.65 -17.28 -21.56
N PHE A 39 5.64 -16.09 -22.12
CA PHE A 39 4.74 -15.67 -23.19
C PHE A 39 5.47 -14.71 -24.15
N HIS A 40 5.27 -14.94 -25.44
CA HIS A 40 5.64 -14.01 -26.51
C HIS A 40 4.38 -13.45 -27.15
N ALA A 41 4.42 -12.21 -27.65
CA ALA A 41 3.27 -11.57 -28.27
C ALA A 41 2.68 -12.33 -29.46
N GLU A 42 3.49 -13.20 -30.07
CA GLU A 42 3.11 -14.09 -31.18
C GLU A 42 2.36 -15.35 -30.72
N ASP A 43 2.46 -15.71 -29.44
CA ASP A 43 1.92 -16.96 -28.85
C ASP A 43 0.48 -16.77 -28.33
N THR A 44 -0.35 -16.01 -29.04
CA THR A 44 -1.74 -15.77 -28.62
C THR A 44 -2.59 -17.03 -28.69
N CYS A 45 -3.43 -17.25 -27.70
CA CYS A 45 -4.40 -18.34 -27.68
C CYS A 45 -5.75 -17.85 -28.28
N PRO A 46 -6.18 -18.36 -29.44
CA PRO A 46 -7.43 -17.93 -30.09
C PRO A 46 -8.67 -18.15 -29.23
N ILE A 47 -8.68 -19.18 -28.38
CA ILE A 47 -9.81 -19.46 -27.48
C ILE A 47 -9.95 -18.32 -26.46
N ARG A 48 -8.83 -17.84 -25.90
CA ARG A 48 -8.81 -16.71 -24.96
C ARG A 48 -9.22 -15.40 -25.63
N ASP A 49 -8.79 -15.21 -26.88
CA ASP A 49 -9.22 -14.06 -27.66
C ASP A 49 -10.74 -14.09 -27.92
N ALA A 50 -11.28 -15.24 -28.29
CA ALA A 50 -12.73 -15.40 -28.49
C ALA A 50 -13.54 -15.08 -27.21
N VAL A 51 -13.03 -15.46 -26.03
CA VAL A 51 -13.66 -15.07 -24.75
C VAL A 51 -13.63 -13.56 -24.56
N MET A 52 -12.49 -12.90 -24.83
CA MET A 52 -12.35 -11.45 -24.68
C MET A 52 -13.20 -10.68 -25.71
N ASP A 53 -13.36 -11.22 -26.93
CA ASP A 53 -14.23 -10.64 -27.96
C ASP A 53 -15.72 -10.76 -27.60
N GLY A 54 -16.09 -11.78 -26.82
CA GLY A 54 -17.45 -11.97 -26.29
C GLY A 54 -17.82 -11.05 -25.11
N LEU A 55 -16.89 -10.23 -24.61
CA LEU A 55 -17.16 -9.29 -23.54
C LEU A 55 -17.93 -8.05 -24.05
N LEU A 56 -18.72 -7.44 -23.17
CA LEU A 56 -19.49 -6.21 -23.50
C LEU A 56 -18.57 -4.99 -23.71
N ARG A 57 -17.38 -5.02 -23.14
CA ARG A 57 -16.32 -4.02 -23.31
C ARG A 57 -15.05 -4.74 -23.74
N ALA A 58 -14.50 -4.33 -24.88
CA ALA A 58 -13.26 -4.91 -25.39
C ALA A 58 -12.04 -4.31 -24.68
N PRO A 59 -11.05 -5.12 -24.29
CA PRO A 59 -9.77 -4.63 -23.81
C PRO A 59 -8.95 -4.02 -24.96
N PHE A 60 -8.13 -3.00 -24.67
CA PHE A 60 -7.16 -2.47 -25.60
C PHE A 60 -6.12 -3.53 -25.99
N PRO A 61 -5.43 -3.41 -27.15
CA PRO A 61 -4.47 -4.41 -27.60
C PRO A 61 -3.42 -4.79 -26.54
N ALA A 62 -2.80 -3.80 -25.91
CA ALA A 62 -1.81 -4.06 -24.85
C ALA A 62 -2.42 -4.70 -23.58
N GLN A 63 -3.67 -4.37 -23.25
CA GLN A 63 -4.39 -5.03 -22.16
C GLN A 63 -4.72 -6.48 -22.54
N ARG A 64 -5.11 -6.77 -23.78
CA ARG A 64 -5.37 -8.10 -24.31
C ARG A 64 -4.10 -8.98 -24.21
N GLU A 65 -2.98 -8.44 -24.66
CA GLU A 65 -1.68 -9.11 -24.57
C GLU A 65 -1.31 -9.43 -23.11
N ALA A 66 -1.50 -8.46 -22.20
CA ALA A 66 -1.29 -8.65 -20.76
C ALA A 66 -2.18 -9.77 -20.19
N VAL A 67 -3.43 -9.87 -20.64
CA VAL A 67 -4.36 -10.94 -20.23
C VAL A 67 -3.91 -12.29 -20.79
N GLN A 68 -3.49 -12.36 -22.05
CA GLN A 68 -2.93 -13.58 -22.65
C GLN A 68 -1.71 -14.06 -21.84
N ALA A 69 -0.75 -13.18 -21.57
CA ALA A 69 0.46 -13.50 -20.83
C ALA A 69 0.18 -14.02 -19.41
N ILE A 70 -0.67 -13.33 -18.64
CA ILE A 70 -0.97 -13.75 -17.27
C ILE A 70 -1.78 -15.03 -17.21
N THR A 71 -2.64 -15.28 -18.18
CA THR A 71 -3.40 -16.54 -18.25
C THR A 71 -2.54 -17.69 -18.73
N ALA A 72 -1.57 -17.48 -19.64
CA ALA A 72 -0.56 -18.46 -19.99
C ALA A 72 0.23 -18.90 -18.76
N LEU A 73 0.69 -17.97 -17.92
CA LEU A 73 1.37 -18.29 -16.67
C LEU A 73 0.51 -19.13 -15.72
N LEU A 74 -0.73 -18.71 -15.50
CA LEU A 74 -1.61 -19.35 -14.52
C LEU A 74 -2.19 -20.69 -14.99
N VAL A 75 -2.48 -20.84 -16.29
CA VAL A 75 -3.13 -22.02 -16.84
C VAL A 75 -2.10 -22.97 -17.45
N ASP A 76 -1.34 -22.51 -18.45
CA ASP A 76 -0.47 -23.39 -19.26
C ASP A 76 0.77 -23.82 -18.46
N GLN A 77 1.37 -22.89 -17.69
CA GLN A 77 2.49 -23.20 -16.80
C GLN A 77 2.02 -23.73 -15.43
N GLY A 78 0.73 -23.70 -15.15
CA GLY A 78 0.17 -24.20 -13.90
C GLY A 78 0.48 -23.40 -12.66
N GLU A 79 1.15 -22.22 -12.76
CA GLU A 79 1.56 -21.43 -11.61
C GLU A 79 0.39 -21.03 -10.70
N LYS A 80 0.64 -21.01 -9.40
CA LYS A 80 -0.38 -20.67 -8.38
C LYS A 80 -0.74 -19.19 -8.39
N ALA A 81 0.24 -18.30 -8.59
CA ALA A 81 0.07 -16.87 -8.49
C ALA A 81 0.76 -16.12 -9.64
N GLY A 82 0.11 -15.05 -10.08
CA GLY A 82 0.66 -14.14 -11.08
C GLY A 82 0.38 -12.69 -10.68
N ILE A 83 1.16 -11.76 -11.21
CA ILE A 83 1.14 -10.35 -10.85
C ILE A 83 0.91 -9.50 -12.11
N ILE A 84 -0.06 -8.61 -12.07
CA ILE A 84 -0.18 -7.51 -13.02
C ILE A 84 0.35 -6.26 -12.33
N ASN A 85 1.59 -5.89 -12.65
CA ASN A 85 2.21 -4.65 -12.19
C ASN A 85 2.02 -3.59 -13.28
N ALA A 86 0.96 -2.82 -13.16
CA ALA A 86 0.57 -1.89 -14.20
C ALA A 86 0.38 -0.48 -13.64
N GLU A 87 0.83 0.50 -14.39
CA GLU A 87 0.73 1.91 -14.01
C GLU A 87 -0.71 2.32 -13.70
N MET A 88 -0.88 3.38 -12.92
CA MET A 88 -2.21 3.91 -12.66
C MET A 88 -2.84 4.43 -13.94
N GLY A 89 -4.14 4.12 -14.12
CA GLY A 89 -4.84 4.52 -15.33
C GLY A 89 -4.76 3.54 -16.50
N THR A 90 -3.92 2.50 -16.46
CA THR A 90 -3.80 1.46 -17.50
C THR A 90 -5.00 0.51 -17.59
N GLY A 91 -5.98 0.61 -16.68
CA GLY A 91 -7.14 -0.27 -16.68
C GLY A 91 -6.88 -1.64 -16.00
N LYS A 92 -6.14 -1.69 -14.89
CA LYS A 92 -5.91 -2.92 -14.09
C LYS A 92 -7.20 -3.69 -13.80
N THR A 93 -8.26 -2.99 -13.42
CA THR A 93 -9.59 -3.58 -13.17
C THR A 93 -10.11 -4.30 -14.40
N MET A 94 -10.03 -3.65 -15.57
CA MET A 94 -10.45 -4.23 -16.85
C MET A 94 -9.65 -5.50 -17.18
N MET A 95 -8.31 -5.45 -17.10
CA MET A 95 -7.46 -6.61 -17.33
C MET A 95 -7.78 -7.76 -16.38
N ALA A 96 -8.01 -7.47 -15.11
CA ALA A 96 -8.37 -8.50 -14.13
C ALA A 96 -9.75 -9.12 -14.39
N ILE A 97 -10.72 -8.34 -14.83
CA ILE A 97 -12.05 -8.86 -15.21
C ILE A 97 -11.92 -9.75 -16.46
N CYS A 98 -11.17 -9.31 -17.47
CA CYS A 98 -10.90 -10.11 -18.68
C CYS A 98 -10.17 -11.41 -18.32
N ALA A 99 -9.10 -11.35 -17.51
CA ALA A 99 -8.37 -12.53 -17.06
C ALA A 99 -9.29 -13.48 -16.27
N ALA A 100 -10.14 -12.94 -15.40
CA ALA A 100 -11.10 -13.76 -14.66
C ALA A 100 -12.13 -14.42 -15.56
N ALA A 101 -12.62 -13.74 -16.60
CA ALA A 101 -13.53 -14.32 -17.58
C ALA A 101 -12.85 -15.46 -18.36
N VAL A 102 -11.63 -15.25 -18.83
CA VAL A 102 -10.83 -16.29 -19.49
C VAL A 102 -10.59 -17.47 -18.54
N MET A 103 -10.19 -17.21 -17.30
CA MET A 103 -9.98 -18.26 -16.29
C MET A 103 -11.25 -19.07 -16.02
N GLN A 104 -12.42 -18.42 -16.01
CA GLN A 104 -13.69 -19.14 -15.84
C GLN A 104 -14.02 -20.03 -17.04
N ALA A 105 -13.72 -19.59 -18.26
CA ALA A 105 -13.85 -20.40 -19.46
C ALA A 105 -12.91 -21.60 -19.46
N GLU A 106 -11.71 -21.44 -18.89
CA GLU A 106 -10.70 -22.52 -18.68
C GLU A 106 -11.02 -23.42 -17.46
N GLY A 107 -12.22 -23.31 -16.88
CA GLY A 107 -12.69 -24.18 -15.80
C GLY A 107 -12.31 -23.74 -14.37
N PHE A 108 -11.73 -22.54 -14.20
CA PHE A 108 -11.50 -21.94 -12.90
C PHE A 108 -12.71 -21.11 -12.46
N GLN A 109 -13.82 -21.78 -12.27
CA GLN A 109 -15.10 -21.11 -11.94
C GLN A 109 -15.03 -20.31 -10.65
N ARG A 110 -15.87 -19.29 -10.57
CA ARG A 110 -16.06 -18.39 -9.42
C ARG A 110 -14.81 -17.58 -9.08
N THR A 111 -14.92 -16.30 -9.31
CA THR A 111 -13.84 -15.35 -8.99
C THR A 111 -14.17 -14.59 -7.71
N LEU A 112 -13.25 -14.64 -6.72
CA LEU A 112 -13.29 -13.78 -5.53
C LEU A 112 -12.39 -12.58 -5.74
N VAL A 113 -12.94 -11.38 -5.60
CA VAL A 113 -12.20 -10.10 -5.67
C VAL A 113 -12.07 -9.52 -4.27
N ILE A 114 -10.86 -9.24 -3.83
CA ILE A 114 -10.57 -8.46 -2.63
C ILE A 114 -10.08 -7.08 -3.08
N CYS A 115 -10.74 -6.04 -2.62
CA CYS A 115 -10.41 -4.68 -3.00
C CYS A 115 -10.54 -3.70 -1.82
N PRO A 116 -10.03 -2.47 -1.94
CA PRO A 116 -10.33 -1.40 -1.01
C PRO A 116 -11.85 -1.23 -0.82
N PRO A 117 -12.36 -0.96 0.40
CA PRO A 117 -13.81 -0.95 0.69
C PRO A 117 -14.64 -0.03 -0.22
N HIS A 118 -14.11 1.13 -0.54
CA HIS A 118 -14.75 2.12 -1.41
C HIS A 118 -14.82 1.69 -2.88
N LEU A 119 -14.01 0.70 -3.32
CA LEU A 119 -14.03 0.18 -4.68
C LEU A 119 -15.00 -0.99 -4.89
N VAL A 120 -15.60 -1.51 -3.84
CA VAL A 120 -16.46 -2.70 -3.90
C VAL A 120 -17.63 -2.51 -4.89
N TYR A 121 -18.31 -1.37 -4.85
CA TYR A 121 -19.41 -1.09 -5.76
C TYR A 121 -18.94 -0.71 -7.17
N LYS A 122 -17.77 -0.06 -7.30
CA LYS A 122 -17.12 0.17 -8.60
C LYS A 122 -16.78 -1.16 -9.27
N TRP A 123 -16.17 -2.10 -8.54
CA TRP A 123 -15.91 -3.44 -9.05
C TRP A 123 -17.18 -4.16 -9.51
N ARG A 124 -18.26 -4.08 -8.70
CA ARG A 124 -19.56 -4.64 -9.09
C ARG A 124 -20.07 -4.03 -10.40
N ARG A 125 -20.01 -2.71 -10.54
CA ARG A 125 -20.43 -1.99 -11.75
C ARG A 125 -19.62 -2.41 -12.95
N GLU A 126 -18.30 -2.35 -12.87
CA GLU A 126 -17.40 -2.70 -13.96
C GLU A 126 -17.51 -4.18 -14.40
N ILE A 127 -17.68 -5.11 -13.46
CA ILE A 127 -17.94 -6.51 -13.81
C ILE A 127 -19.22 -6.63 -14.63
N LYS A 128 -20.32 -5.99 -14.21
CA LYS A 128 -21.59 -6.06 -14.90
C LYS A 128 -21.58 -5.37 -16.27
N GLU A 129 -20.80 -4.32 -16.42
CA GLU A 129 -20.63 -3.61 -17.69
C GLU A 129 -19.69 -4.33 -18.65
N THR A 130 -18.89 -5.28 -18.16
CA THR A 130 -17.88 -5.96 -18.97
C THR A 130 -18.26 -7.41 -19.28
N VAL A 131 -18.78 -8.16 -18.30
CA VAL A 131 -19.08 -9.59 -18.46
C VAL A 131 -20.58 -9.80 -18.65
N PRO A 132 -21.00 -10.38 -19.80
CA PRO A 132 -22.42 -10.64 -20.06
C PRO A 132 -22.99 -11.61 -19.01
N ASN A 133 -24.20 -11.31 -18.54
CA ASN A 133 -24.97 -12.11 -17.57
C ASN A 133 -24.24 -12.40 -16.23
N ALA A 134 -23.22 -11.63 -15.87
CA ALA A 134 -22.46 -11.85 -14.65
C ALA A 134 -23.32 -11.74 -13.38
N ARG A 135 -23.26 -12.75 -12.52
CA ARG A 135 -23.83 -12.74 -11.18
C ARG A 135 -22.78 -12.22 -10.19
N VAL A 136 -23.05 -11.07 -9.57
CA VAL A 136 -22.10 -10.43 -8.65
C VAL A 136 -22.62 -10.44 -7.22
N TRP A 137 -21.90 -11.14 -6.34
CA TRP A 137 -22.15 -11.23 -4.91
C TRP A 137 -21.30 -10.18 -4.18
N VAL A 138 -21.94 -9.20 -3.55
CA VAL A 138 -21.22 -8.19 -2.75
C VAL A 138 -21.17 -8.67 -1.29
N LEU A 139 -19.96 -8.93 -0.79
CA LEU A 139 -19.69 -9.42 0.56
C LEU A 139 -19.13 -8.29 1.47
N ASN A 140 -19.80 -7.15 1.49
CA ASN A 140 -19.32 -5.94 2.20
C ASN A 140 -20.34 -5.34 3.17
N GLY A 141 -21.60 -5.70 3.08
CA GLY A 141 -22.71 -5.16 3.89
C GLY A 141 -23.02 -5.95 5.16
N ALA A 142 -24.05 -5.50 5.89
CA ALA A 142 -24.58 -6.19 7.05
C ALA A 142 -25.16 -7.58 6.72
N ASP A 143 -25.56 -7.78 5.47
CA ASP A 143 -26.12 -9.03 4.93
C ASP A 143 -25.04 -10.06 4.50
N THR A 144 -23.77 -9.76 4.69
CA THR A 144 -22.65 -10.64 4.31
C THR A 144 -22.81 -12.05 4.89
N LEU A 145 -23.20 -12.17 6.17
CA LEU A 145 -23.42 -13.48 6.79
C LEU A 145 -24.54 -14.25 6.11
N ALA A 146 -25.68 -13.60 5.81
CA ALA A 146 -26.81 -14.25 5.14
C ALA A 146 -26.41 -14.77 3.76
N ARG A 147 -25.64 -13.99 3.00
CA ARG A 147 -25.10 -14.40 1.69
C ARG A 147 -24.13 -15.57 1.79
N LEU A 148 -23.25 -15.57 2.78
CA LEU A 148 -22.33 -16.68 3.01
C LEU A 148 -23.06 -17.97 3.42
N LEU A 149 -24.11 -17.89 4.24
CA LEU A 149 -24.97 -19.02 4.58
C LEU A 149 -25.68 -19.56 3.32
N GLN A 150 -26.21 -18.68 2.48
CA GLN A 150 -26.81 -19.06 1.20
C GLN A 150 -25.80 -19.79 0.31
N LEU A 151 -24.58 -19.29 0.19
CA LEU A 151 -23.50 -19.96 -0.56
C LEU A 151 -23.20 -21.35 -0.02
N ARG A 152 -23.16 -21.51 1.30
CA ARG A 152 -22.93 -22.84 1.92
C ARG A 152 -24.03 -23.83 1.57
N GLU A 153 -25.28 -23.40 1.54
CA GLU A 153 -26.39 -24.29 1.13
C GLU A 153 -26.32 -24.63 -0.37
N LEU A 154 -25.97 -23.65 -1.23
CA LEU A 154 -25.75 -23.92 -2.66
C LEU A 154 -24.61 -24.93 -2.90
N VAL A 155 -23.55 -24.86 -2.11
CA VAL A 155 -22.45 -25.85 -2.17
C VAL A 155 -22.97 -27.25 -1.80
N LYS A 156 -23.78 -27.38 -0.74
CA LYS A 156 -24.33 -28.67 -0.32
C LYS A 156 -25.29 -29.28 -1.34
N THR A 157 -26.05 -28.46 -2.04
CA THR A 157 -27.00 -28.93 -3.06
C THR A 157 -26.33 -29.24 -4.41
N GLY A 158 -25.03 -28.93 -4.55
CA GLY A 158 -24.31 -29.15 -5.79
C GLY A 158 -24.75 -28.26 -6.96
N CYS A 159 -25.54 -27.21 -6.70
CA CYS A 159 -25.98 -26.29 -7.73
C CYS A 159 -24.79 -25.52 -8.30
N ASN A 160 -24.48 -25.74 -9.57
CA ASN A 160 -23.61 -24.90 -10.33
C ASN A 160 -24.41 -23.73 -10.90
N ALA A 161 -23.84 -22.53 -10.91
CA ALA A 161 -24.47 -21.39 -11.55
C ALA A 161 -24.37 -21.52 -13.06
N ASP A 162 -25.46 -21.24 -13.76
CA ASP A 162 -25.51 -21.21 -15.22
C ASP A 162 -24.87 -19.94 -15.79
N ALA A 163 -24.33 -19.07 -14.92
CA ALA A 163 -23.76 -17.76 -15.26
C ALA A 163 -22.40 -17.56 -14.58
N PRO A 164 -21.51 -16.70 -15.13
CA PRO A 164 -20.27 -16.32 -14.49
C PRO A 164 -20.50 -15.70 -13.11
N GLU A 165 -19.88 -16.25 -12.07
CA GLU A 165 -20.03 -15.81 -10.69
C GLU A 165 -18.81 -15.05 -10.20
N TYR A 166 -19.06 -13.84 -9.67
CA TYR A 166 -18.07 -12.97 -9.07
C TYR A 166 -18.48 -12.62 -7.64
N PHE A 167 -17.52 -12.62 -6.74
CA PHE A 167 -17.69 -12.30 -5.33
C PHE A 167 -16.78 -11.12 -5.01
N VAL A 168 -17.34 -10.00 -4.56
CA VAL A 168 -16.55 -8.80 -4.27
C VAL A 168 -16.58 -8.52 -2.78
N MET A 169 -15.40 -8.45 -2.16
CA MET A 169 -15.23 -8.29 -0.72
C MET A 169 -14.28 -7.12 -0.43
N GLY A 170 -14.71 -6.20 0.43
CA GLY A 170 -13.84 -5.16 0.94
C GLY A 170 -12.79 -5.73 1.91
N ARG A 171 -11.53 -5.29 1.76
CA ARG A 171 -10.40 -5.78 2.58
C ARG A 171 -10.60 -5.66 4.10
N VAL A 172 -11.37 -4.66 4.54
CA VAL A 172 -11.69 -4.50 5.96
C VAL A 172 -12.60 -5.63 6.46
N ARG A 173 -13.56 -6.06 5.64
CA ARG A 173 -14.49 -7.14 6.00
C ARG A 173 -13.81 -8.48 6.24
N MET A 174 -12.74 -8.79 5.50
CA MET A 174 -12.04 -10.06 5.66
C MET A 174 -11.28 -10.17 6.98
N ARG A 175 -10.93 -9.06 7.64
CA ARG A 175 -10.14 -9.02 8.88
C ARG A 175 -10.92 -8.69 10.15
N MET A 176 -12.21 -8.40 10.07
CA MET A 176 -13.01 -7.97 11.22
C MET A 176 -13.05 -9.03 12.32
N GLY A 177 -12.73 -8.61 13.55
CA GLY A 177 -12.74 -9.47 14.73
C GLY A 177 -11.62 -10.51 14.75
N TYR A 178 -10.41 -10.14 14.34
CA TYR A 178 -9.28 -11.02 14.16
C TYR A 178 -8.69 -11.56 15.48
N GLU A 179 -8.72 -12.86 15.61
CA GLU A 179 -7.85 -13.71 16.44
C GLU A 179 -7.49 -14.93 15.62
N TRP A 180 -6.44 -15.62 15.99
CA TRP A 180 -6.05 -16.84 15.33
C TRP A 180 -5.95 -18.01 16.32
N LYS A 181 -6.06 -19.23 15.80
CA LYS A 181 -5.77 -20.45 16.52
C LYS A 181 -5.09 -21.45 15.61
N HIS A 182 -4.48 -22.47 16.21
CA HIS A 182 -3.92 -23.58 15.45
C HIS A 182 -5.02 -24.33 14.68
N SER A 183 -4.66 -24.78 13.49
CA SER A 183 -5.49 -25.65 12.66
C SER A 183 -4.83 -27.02 12.58
N PHE A 184 -5.51 -28.04 13.04
CA PHE A 184 -4.99 -29.41 13.07
C PHE A 184 -6.11 -30.43 12.90
N SER A 185 -5.74 -31.62 12.44
CA SER A 185 -6.55 -32.85 12.52
C SER A 185 -5.97 -33.77 13.61
N HIS A 186 -6.74 -34.77 14.01
CA HIS A 186 -6.26 -35.81 14.90
C HIS A 186 -5.94 -37.07 14.12
N LYS A 187 -4.77 -37.62 14.33
CA LYS A 187 -4.35 -38.90 13.79
C LYS A 187 -4.07 -39.87 14.92
N LEU A 188 -4.57 -41.09 14.81
CA LEU A 188 -4.25 -42.15 15.75
C LEU A 188 -2.93 -42.77 15.33
N ILE A 189 -1.96 -42.78 16.23
CA ILE A 189 -0.72 -43.55 16.07
C ILE A 189 -0.73 -44.67 17.10
N SER A 190 -0.32 -45.84 16.64
CA SER A 190 -0.21 -47.04 17.50
C SER A 190 1.11 -47.74 17.22
N GLY A 191 1.62 -48.42 18.19
CA GLY A 191 2.86 -49.18 18.09
C GLY A 191 3.10 -49.98 19.35
N ARG A 192 4.19 -50.74 19.38
CA ARG A 192 4.69 -51.42 20.58
C ARG A 192 5.90 -50.66 21.10
N ASN A 193 5.95 -50.44 22.39
CA ASN A 193 7.13 -49.90 23.06
C ASN A 193 8.20 -50.98 23.02
N ARG A 194 9.41 -50.65 22.48
CA ARG A 194 10.52 -51.62 22.33
C ARG A 194 11.07 -52.08 23.64
N ASP A 195 10.96 -51.26 24.72
CA ASP A 195 11.56 -51.52 26.00
C ASP A 195 10.62 -52.28 26.95
N THR A 196 9.29 -52.04 26.84
CA THR A 196 8.27 -52.66 27.72
C THR A 196 7.39 -53.68 27.01
N ASP A 197 7.51 -53.85 25.72
CA ASP A 197 6.65 -54.68 24.81
C ASP A 197 5.15 -54.35 24.91
N GLU A 198 4.81 -53.24 25.57
CA GLU A 198 3.42 -52.80 25.72
C GLU A 198 2.90 -52.13 24.43
N PHE A 199 1.66 -52.46 24.06
CA PHE A 199 0.98 -51.79 22.97
C PHE A 199 0.51 -50.41 23.42
N TYR A 200 0.81 -49.37 22.61
CA TYR A 200 0.28 -48.04 22.82
C TYR A 200 -0.54 -47.55 21.62
N ALA A 201 -1.59 -46.80 21.90
CA ALA A 201 -2.36 -46.06 20.90
C ALA A 201 -2.77 -44.70 21.46
N HIS A 202 -2.38 -43.65 20.81
CA HIS A 202 -2.79 -42.29 21.23
C HIS A 202 -3.05 -41.37 20.05
N LYS A 203 -3.92 -40.39 20.29
CA LYS A 203 -4.22 -39.35 19.31
C LYS A 203 -3.12 -38.30 19.34
N VAL A 204 -2.66 -37.90 18.17
CA VAL A 204 -1.65 -36.86 17.95
C VAL A 204 -2.19 -35.81 16.98
N LEU A 205 -1.61 -34.62 17.01
CA LEU A 205 -1.97 -33.53 16.11
C LEU A 205 -1.27 -33.73 14.77
N ALA A 206 -2.01 -33.49 13.68
CA ALA A 206 -1.53 -33.66 12.32
C ALA A 206 -2.04 -32.51 11.39
N CYS A 207 -1.34 -32.32 10.29
CA CYS A 207 -1.76 -31.39 9.24
C CYS A 207 -3.17 -31.77 8.75
N PRO A 208 -4.11 -30.82 8.66
CA PRO A 208 -5.46 -31.12 8.20
C PRO A 208 -5.54 -31.54 6.73
N LYS A 209 -4.53 -31.20 5.91
CA LYS A 209 -4.49 -31.49 4.49
C LYS A 209 -3.73 -32.79 4.16
N CYS A 210 -2.45 -32.88 4.52
CA CYS A 210 -1.62 -34.04 4.16
C CYS A 210 -1.53 -35.11 5.27
N GLY A 211 -2.07 -34.87 6.46
CA GLY A 211 -2.05 -35.82 7.57
C GLY A 211 -0.69 -36.02 8.25
N THR A 212 0.33 -35.22 7.89
CA THR A 212 1.64 -35.29 8.53
C THR A 212 1.56 -34.88 9.99
N VAL A 213 2.10 -35.73 10.85
CA VAL A 213 2.09 -35.54 12.32
C VAL A 213 2.99 -34.37 12.72
N TYR A 214 2.49 -33.51 13.59
CA TYR A 214 3.28 -32.41 14.15
C TYR A 214 4.30 -32.94 15.16
N ARG A 215 5.55 -32.52 14.98
CA ARG A 215 6.67 -32.92 15.83
C ARG A 215 7.42 -31.70 16.32
N ASP A 216 7.96 -31.78 17.53
CA ASP A 216 8.88 -30.79 18.05
C ASP A 216 10.29 -30.96 17.44
N ALA A 217 11.23 -30.14 17.91
CA ALA A 217 12.61 -30.18 17.43
C ALA A 217 13.34 -31.49 17.81
N GLU A 218 12.90 -32.14 18.89
CA GLU A 218 13.39 -33.42 19.39
C GLU A 218 12.68 -34.63 18.71
N GLY A 219 11.68 -34.38 17.84
CA GLY A 219 10.95 -35.42 17.12
C GLY A 219 9.73 -35.97 17.87
N ASN A 220 9.41 -35.47 19.06
CA ASN A 220 8.25 -35.89 19.83
C ASN A 220 6.96 -35.36 19.18
N THR A 221 5.87 -36.13 19.35
CA THR A 221 4.57 -35.78 18.76
C THR A 221 3.73 -34.94 19.71
N TYR A 222 3.06 -33.92 19.17
CA TYR A 222 2.11 -33.13 19.95
C TYR A 222 0.80 -33.88 20.14
N ARG A 223 0.37 -34.02 21.40
CA ARG A 223 -0.90 -34.68 21.77
C ARG A 223 -2.02 -33.67 22.05
N SER A 224 -1.69 -32.42 22.32
CA SER A 224 -2.64 -31.35 22.62
C SER A 224 -2.21 -30.02 22.03
N GLU A 225 -3.17 -29.13 21.80
CA GLU A 225 -2.94 -27.77 21.28
C GLU A 225 -2.03 -26.94 22.21
N LYS A 226 -2.10 -27.17 23.53
CA LYS A 226 -1.31 -26.42 24.52
C LYS A 226 0.22 -26.58 24.34
N GLY A 227 0.65 -27.65 23.72
CA GLY A 227 2.07 -27.88 23.44
C GLY A 227 2.57 -27.23 22.17
N LEU A 228 1.67 -26.78 21.29
CA LEU A 228 2.06 -26.16 20.02
C LEU A 228 2.70 -24.79 20.25
N PRO A 229 3.71 -24.42 19.44
CA PRO A 229 4.32 -23.10 19.53
C PRO A 229 3.29 -22.03 19.16
N ASP A 230 3.31 -20.90 19.87
CA ASP A 230 2.43 -19.75 19.61
C ASP A 230 2.88 -18.99 18.34
N GLN A 231 2.76 -19.66 17.19
CA GLN A 231 3.21 -19.17 15.89
C GLN A 231 2.32 -19.66 14.75
N ARG A 232 2.15 -18.80 13.73
CA ARG A 232 1.37 -19.07 12.54
C ARG A 232 2.24 -19.76 11.48
N LEU A 233 2.23 -21.07 11.48
CA LEU A 233 3.06 -21.91 10.62
C LEU A 233 2.32 -22.39 9.38
N ALA A 234 3.07 -22.77 8.34
CA ALA A 234 2.58 -23.57 7.22
C ALA A 234 3.22 -24.96 7.24
N CYS A 235 2.57 -25.95 6.65
CA CYS A 235 3.08 -27.32 6.58
C CYS A 235 4.26 -27.40 5.62
N ASN A 236 5.43 -27.77 6.11
CA ASN A 236 6.66 -27.93 5.33
C ASN A 236 6.83 -29.35 4.77
N HIS A 237 5.83 -30.23 4.94
CA HIS A 237 5.97 -31.61 4.51
C HIS A 237 6.05 -31.71 3.00
N THR A 238 7.07 -32.38 2.51
CA THR A 238 7.24 -32.71 1.09
C THR A 238 6.72 -34.13 0.87
N HIS A 239 5.90 -34.33 -0.14
CA HIS A 239 5.45 -35.64 -0.60
C HIS A 239 5.79 -35.77 -2.08
N VAL A 240 6.04 -37.03 -2.50
CA VAL A 240 6.32 -37.36 -3.87
C VAL A 240 5.00 -37.84 -4.47
N ASP A 241 4.63 -37.39 -5.64
CA ASP A 241 3.48 -37.86 -6.38
C ASP A 241 3.76 -39.17 -7.14
N GLU A 242 2.76 -39.68 -7.86
CA GLU A 242 2.87 -40.93 -8.63
C GLU A 242 3.89 -40.80 -9.78
N ASP A 243 4.17 -39.60 -10.25
CA ASP A 243 5.12 -39.30 -11.32
C ASP A 243 6.55 -39.06 -10.79
N GLY A 244 6.76 -39.13 -9.48
CA GLY A 244 8.05 -38.94 -8.83
C GLY A 244 8.42 -37.48 -8.54
N ALA A 245 7.52 -36.52 -8.78
CA ALA A 245 7.77 -35.11 -8.50
C ALA A 245 7.56 -34.77 -7.00
N GLU A 246 8.48 -34.03 -6.44
CA GLU A 246 8.38 -33.57 -5.04
C GLU A 246 7.46 -32.36 -4.91
N HIS A 247 6.45 -32.47 -4.06
CA HIS A 247 5.50 -31.41 -3.76
C HIS A 247 5.48 -31.06 -2.27
N VAL A 248 5.62 -29.78 -1.95
CA VAL A 248 5.44 -29.28 -0.59
C VAL A 248 3.95 -29.06 -0.30
N CYS A 249 3.49 -29.49 0.87
CA CYS A 249 2.09 -29.35 1.26
C CYS A 249 1.64 -27.88 1.31
N GLY A 250 2.39 -27.00 1.98
CA GLY A 250 2.13 -25.55 2.07
C GLY A 250 0.86 -25.14 2.83
N GLU A 251 0.12 -26.10 3.43
CA GLU A 251 -1.13 -25.82 4.14
C GLU A 251 -0.86 -24.94 5.37
N GLN A 252 -1.69 -23.92 5.57
CA GLN A 252 -1.62 -23.06 6.76
C GLN A 252 -2.12 -23.82 7.99
N LEU A 253 -1.21 -24.01 8.96
CA LEU A 253 -1.47 -24.76 10.20
C LEU A 253 -2.17 -23.90 11.27
N TRP A 254 -2.88 -22.88 10.84
CA TRP A 254 -3.64 -21.96 11.68
C TRP A 254 -4.88 -21.46 10.93
N THR A 255 -5.84 -20.95 11.69
CA THR A 255 -7.07 -20.36 11.15
C THR A 255 -7.46 -19.14 11.97
N LEU A 256 -8.29 -18.27 11.39
CA LEU A 256 -8.82 -17.11 12.08
C LEU A 256 -9.98 -17.51 12.99
N LEU A 257 -9.95 -16.98 14.20
CA LEU A 257 -11.02 -17.17 15.19
C LEU A 257 -11.97 -15.99 15.19
N ARG A 258 -13.23 -16.30 15.39
CA ARG A 258 -14.26 -15.34 15.74
C ARG A 258 -14.24 -15.11 17.26
N LYS A 259 -14.07 -13.86 17.71
CA LYS A 259 -14.48 -13.45 19.05
C LYS A 259 -16.01 -13.42 19.15
N GLU A 260 -16.54 -13.50 20.35
CA GLU A 260 -17.99 -13.41 20.56
C GLU A 260 -18.57 -12.13 19.95
N SER A 261 -19.71 -12.25 19.24
CA SER A 261 -20.31 -11.11 18.57
C SER A 261 -20.90 -10.14 19.58
N LEU A 262 -20.48 -8.90 19.53
CA LEU A 262 -21.21 -7.81 20.18
C LEU A 262 -22.55 -7.65 19.45
N LYS A 263 -23.66 -7.90 20.15
CA LYS A 263 -25.01 -7.80 19.57
C LYS A 263 -25.45 -6.34 19.35
N ASP A 264 -24.75 -5.40 19.93
CA ASP A 264 -25.08 -3.97 19.94
C ASP A 264 -24.15 -3.18 19.01
N LYS A 265 -24.71 -2.63 17.93
CA LYS A 265 -23.99 -1.79 16.96
C LYS A 265 -23.40 -0.55 17.64
N ARG A 266 -24.15 0.07 18.56
CA ARG A 266 -23.68 1.23 19.31
C ARG A 266 -22.43 0.91 20.11
N LYS A 267 -22.41 -0.24 20.78
CA LYS A 267 -21.26 -0.70 21.55
C LYS A 267 -20.07 -0.98 20.65
N LEU A 268 -20.29 -1.54 19.47
CA LEU A 268 -19.24 -1.82 18.48
C LEU A 268 -18.59 -0.53 17.98
N VAL A 269 -19.37 0.48 17.68
CA VAL A 269 -18.88 1.80 17.26
C VAL A 269 -18.17 2.49 18.43
N LEU A 270 -18.73 2.41 19.63
CA LEU A 270 -18.13 2.98 20.84
C LEU A 270 -16.74 2.38 21.13
N ASP A 271 -16.63 1.05 21.09
CA ASP A 271 -15.37 0.36 21.30
C ASP A 271 -14.36 0.64 20.15
N GLY A 272 -14.84 0.78 18.93
CA GLY A 272 -14.03 1.21 17.78
C GLY A 272 -13.46 2.62 17.95
N LEU A 273 -14.29 3.56 18.36
CA LEU A 273 -13.87 4.95 18.64
C LEU A 273 -12.82 5.03 19.74
N LYS A 274 -12.95 4.23 20.80
CA LYS A 274 -11.97 4.17 21.91
C LYS A 274 -10.61 3.62 21.50
N GLN A 275 -10.50 2.88 20.41
CA GLN A 275 -9.22 2.45 19.87
C GLN A 275 -8.45 3.61 19.24
N LEU A 276 -9.16 4.68 18.85
CA LEU A 276 -8.52 5.86 18.29
C LEU A 276 -7.83 6.65 19.40
N PRO A 277 -6.56 7.04 19.19
CA PRO A 277 -5.83 7.85 20.13
C PRO A 277 -6.57 9.17 20.38
N THR A 278 -6.58 9.61 21.62
CA THR A 278 -7.26 10.85 22.08
C THR A 278 -8.78 10.76 22.27
N ILE A 279 -9.42 9.65 21.90
CA ILE A 279 -10.85 9.43 22.09
C ILE A 279 -11.07 8.55 23.33
N GLY A 280 -11.53 9.16 24.43
CA GLY A 280 -12.00 8.45 25.63
C GLY A 280 -13.52 8.27 25.62
N ASP A 281 -14.07 7.60 26.65
CA ASP A 281 -15.49 7.27 26.77
C ASP A 281 -16.42 8.44 26.53
N LYS A 282 -16.21 9.58 27.22
CA LYS A 282 -17.02 10.78 27.08
C LYS A 282 -16.99 11.40 25.68
N THR A 283 -15.82 11.35 25.04
CA THR A 283 -15.66 11.87 23.69
C THR A 283 -16.33 10.97 22.68
N ALA A 284 -16.20 9.65 22.83
CA ALA A 284 -16.84 8.66 21.96
C ALA A 284 -18.38 8.75 22.03
N GLU A 285 -18.94 8.88 23.23
CA GLU A 285 -20.39 9.06 23.39
C GLU A 285 -20.89 10.36 22.77
N ARG A 286 -20.15 11.46 22.95
CA ARG A 286 -20.49 12.76 22.34
C ARG A 286 -20.44 12.68 20.82
N LEU A 287 -19.46 11.98 20.24
CA LEU A 287 -19.38 11.77 18.80
C LEU A 287 -20.57 10.97 18.29
N ILE A 288 -20.95 9.88 18.97
CA ILE A 288 -22.12 9.08 18.59
C ILE A 288 -23.40 9.90 18.66
N ALA A 289 -23.54 10.77 19.67
CA ALA A 289 -24.71 11.64 19.80
C ALA A 289 -24.76 12.70 18.70
N ALA A 290 -23.63 13.23 18.24
CA ALA A 290 -23.54 14.26 17.23
C ALA A 290 -23.67 13.74 15.79
N PHE A 291 -23.08 12.60 15.47
CA PHE A 291 -22.93 12.11 14.10
C PHE A 291 -23.68 10.80 13.81
N GLY A 292 -24.18 10.13 14.85
CA GLY A 292 -24.87 8.84 14.72
C GLY A 292 -23.94 7.65 14.50
N GLU A 293 -24.48 6.47 14.79
CA GLU A 293 -23.73 5.20 14.73
C GLU A 293 -23.39 4.76 13.31
N ASP A 294 -24.24 5.11 12.34
CA ASP A 294 -24.08 4.70 10.95
C ASP A 294 -22.91 5.45 10.28
N MET A 295 -22.86 6.76 10.42
CA MET A 295 -21.81 7.58 9.84
C MET A 295 -20.45 7.24 10.45
N LEU A 296 -20.37 7.20 11.80
CA LEU A 296 -19.12 6.88 12.48
C LEU A 296 -18.67 5.45 12.23
N GLY A 297 -19.60 4.51 12.15
CA GLY A 297 -19.31 3.12 11.81
C GLY A 297 -18.74 2.97 10.40
N ASN A 298 -19.26 3.73 9.44
CA ASN A 298 -18.73 3.76 8.07
C ASN A 298 -17.31 4.35 8.03
N MET A 299 -17.08 5.49 8.69
CA MET A 299 -15.74 6.10 8.78
C MET A 299 -14.72 5.15 9.43
N LEU A 300 -15.09 4.48 10.52
CA LEU A 300 -14.25 3.46 11.16
C LEU A 300 -13.97 2.26 10.25
N SER A 301 -14.90 1.93 9.35
CA SER A 301 -14.76 0.81 8.42
C SER A 301 -13.92 1.15 7.19
N ASP A 302 -14.08 2.36 6.67
CA ASP A 302 -13.53 2.77 5.39
C ASP A 302 -12.17 3.45 5.52
N ASN A 303 -12.13 4.57 6.21
CA ASN A 303 -10.93 5.37 6.33
C ASN A 303 -10.86 6.07 7.69
N VAL A 304 -10.15 5.46 8.62
CA VAL A 304 -9.99 5.98 9.99
C VAL A 304 -9.30 7.34 10.02
N TYR A 305 -8.48 7.66 9.01
CA TYR A 305 -7.83 8.98 8.92
C TYR A 305 -8.82 10.13 8.72
N GLU A 306 -10.03 9.87 8.24
CA GLU A 306 -11.07 10.88 8.08
C GLU A 306 -11.49 11.51 9.40
N PHE A 307 -11.29 10.82 10.53
CA PHE A 307 -11.56 11.39 11.85
C PHE A 307 -10.74 12.63 12.17
N THR A 308 -9.54 12.74 11.62
CA THR A 308 -8.69 13.94 11.83
C THR A 308 -9.34 15.21 11.27
N ASN A 309 -10.20 15.06 10.28
CA ASN A 309 -10.87 16.15 9.57
C ASN A 309 -12.39 16.22 9.87
N LEU A 310 -12.85 15.57 10.93
CA LEU A 310 -14.27 15.55 11.30
C LEU A 310 -14.74 16.94 11.74
N MET A 311 -15.80 17.43 11.11
CA MET A 311 -16.42 18.72 11.41
C MET A 311 -17.84 18.53 11.95
N ASP A 312 -18.24 19.41 12.87
CA ASP A 312 -19.63 19.51 13.33
C ASP A 312 -20.52 20.24 12.29
N ASP A 313 -21.82 20.27 12.55
CA ASP A 313 -22.80 20.93 11.67
C ASP A 313 -22.58 22.45 11.52
N SER A 314 -21.85 23.04 12.44
CA SER A 314 -21.47 24.46 12.42
C SER A 314 -20.18 24.71 11.63
N GLY A 315 -19.54 23.67 11.09
CA GLY A 315 -18.28 23.74 10.36
C GLY A 315 -17.04 23.85 11.24
N ASN A 316 -17.18 23.64 12.56
CA ASN A 316 -16.03 23.62 13.46
C ASN A 316 -15.39 22.24 13.50
N MET A 317 -14.05 22.21 13.62
CA MET A 317 -13.32 20.96 13.78
C MET A 317 -13.63 20.32 15.13
N VAL A 318 -14.00 19.06 15.12
CA VAL A 318 -14.30 18.27 16.32
C VAL A 318 -13.05 18.03 17.16
N PHE A 319 -11.91 17.85 16.50
CA PHE A 319 -10.62 17.64 17.15
C PHE A 319 -9.70 18.84 16.95
N SER A 320 -9.01 19.24 18.03
CA SER A 320 -7.95 20.24 17.92
C SER A 320 -6.79 19.68 17.07
N ASP A 321 -5.97 20.57 16.47
CA ASP A 321 -4.80 20.18 15.67
C ASP A 321 -3.89 19.21 16.44
N ARG A 322 -3.68 19.45 17.73
CA ARG A 322 -2.88 18.58 18.58
C ARG A 322 -3.46 17.17 18.72
N GLN A 323 -4.79 17.05 18.74
CA GLN A 323 -5.48 15.76 18.76
C GLN A 323 -5.42 15.08 17.39
N ALA A 324 -5.64 15.84 16.31
CA ALA A 324 -5.54 15.36 14.94
C ALA A 324 -4.12 14.85 14.63
N GLU A 325 -3.08 15.61 14.92
CA GLU A 325 -1.68 15.18 14.74
C GLU A 325 -1.30 13.95 15.57
N ARG A 326 -1.81 13.84 16.80
CA ARG A 326 -1.58 12.65 17.63
C ARG A 326 -2.30 11.44 17.03
N MET A 327 -3.50 11.64 16.52
CA MET A 327 -4.30 10.60 15.86
C MET A 327 -3.60 10.13 14.59
N GLU A 328 -3.16 11.03 13.72
CA GLU A 328 -2.41 10.70 12.50
C GLU A 328 -1.14 9.90 12.79
N ARG A 329 -0.30 10.36 13.73
CA ARG A 329 0.93 9.66 14.11
C ARG A 329 0.69 8.26 14.68
N SER A 330 -0.39 8.07 15.39
CA SER A 330 -0.73 6.78 15.97
C SER A 330 -1.37 5.85 14.96
N LEU A 331 -2.27 6.38 14.11
CA LEU A 331 -2.88 5.63 13.02
C LEU A 331 -1.85 5.13 11.99
N ALA A 332 -0.81 5.94 11.74
CA ALA A 332 0.30 5.53 10.87
C ALA A 332 1.08 4.32 11.41
N LYS A 333 1.03 4.07 12.72
CA LYS A 333 1.70 2.96 13.41
C LYS A 333 0.75 1.83 13.81
N MET A 334 -0.55 2.12 13.86
CA MET A 334 -1.57 1.17 14.29
C MET A 334 -2.23 0.49 13.11
N GLU A 335 -2.48 -0.78 13.27
CA GLU A 335 -3.43 -1.49 12.44
C GLU A 335 -4.82 -1.38 13.10
N PHE A 336 -5.65 -0.50 12.57
CA PHE A 336 -7.00 -0.29 13.09
C PHE A 336 -7.94 -1.39 12.58
N SER A 337 -8.74 -1.98 13.48
CA SER A 337 -9.80 -2.91 13.13
C SER A 337 -11.10 -2.55 13.83
N LEU A 338 -12.15 -2.29 13.06
CA LEU A 338 -13.49 -2.08 13.61
C LEU A 338 -14.08 -3.41 14.07
N GLY A 339 -14.41 -3.46 15.33
CA GLY A 339 -15.20 -4.52 15.92
C GLY A 339 -14.42 -5.75 16.36
N GLN A 340 -14.54 -6.04 17.63
CA GLN A 340 -14.30 -7.35 18.18
C GLN A 340 -15.60 -8.15 18.06
N GLY A 341 -15.58 -9.30 17.38
CA GLY A 341 -16.72 -10.19 17.37
C GLY A 341 -17.72 -10.05 16.22
N GLY A 342 -17.42 -9.31 15.18
CA GLY A 342 -18.12 -9.44 13.91
C GLY A 342 -17.88 -10.83 13.31
N TYR A 343 -18.81 -11.31 12.47
CA TYR A 343 -18.61 -12.53 11.72
C TYR A 343 -17.48 -12.33 10.70
N GLN A 344 -16.50 -13.24 10.68
CA GLN A 344 -15.37 -13.16 9.74
C GLN A 344 -15.67 -13.94 8.45
N PRO A 345 -15.86 -13.27 7.32
CA PRO A 345 -16.03 -13.94 6.04
C PRO A 345 -14.90 -14.92 5.70
N THR A 346 -13.66 -14.55 6.02
CA THR A 346 -12.48 -15.37 5.79
C THR A 346 -12.53 -16.71 6.54
N GLU A 347 -12.93 -16.67 7.82
CA GLU A 347 -13.09 -17.88 8.63
C GLU A 347 -14.22 -18.78 8.08
N PHE A 348 -15.32 -18.17 7.64
CA PHE A 348 -16.41 -18.91 7.02
C PHE A 348 -15.95 -19.60 5.74
N VAL A 349 -15.24 -18.87 4.86
CA VAL A 349 -14.71 -19.44 3.62
C VAL A 349 -13.79 -20.63 3.93
N LYS A 350 -12.87 -20.46 4.89
CA LYS A 350 -11.94 -21.54 5.26
C LYS A 350 -12.65 -22.80 5.77
N ARG A 351 -13.69 -22.65 6.60
CA ARG A 351 -14.37 -23.78 7.25
C ARG A 351 -15.45 -24.44 6.43
N HIS A 352 -16.19 -23.66 5.67
CA HIS A 352 -17.46 -24.11 5.12
C HIS A 352 -17.49 -24.21 3.59
N LEU A 353 -16.51 -23.63 2.92
CA LEU A 353 -16.38 -23.81 1.47
C LEU A 353 -15.24 -24.80 1.16
N PRO A 354 -15.41 -25.66 0.15
CA PRO A 354 -14.37 -26.62 -0.25
C PRO A 354 -13.13 -25.91 -0.79
N ASP A 355 -11.99 -26.59 -0.78
CA ASP A 355 -10.78 -26.10 -1.43
C ASP A 355 -11.03 -25.92 -2.92
N GLY A 356 -10.59 -24.81 -3.48
CA GLY A 356 -10.79 -24.47 -4.89
C GLY A 356 -12.22 -24.05 -5.26
N TYR A 357 -13.11 -23.81 -4.28
CA TYR A 357 -14.43 -23.25 -4.55
C TYR A 357 -14.35 -21.95 -5.33
N PHE A 358 -13.43 -21.09 -4.98
CA PHE A 358 -13.02 -19.96 -5.81
C PHE A 358 -11.89 -20.44 -6.74
N GLY A 359 -12.19 -20.49 -8.04
CA GLY A 359 -11.20 -20.81 -9.05
C GLY A 359 -10.09 -19.77 -9.10
N THR A 360 -10.47 -18.49 -9.01
CA THR A 360 -9.53 -17.37 -9.05
C THR A 360 -9.77 -16.41 -7.88
N LEU A 361 -8.70 -15.99 -7.22
CA LEU A 361 -8.67 -14.88 -6.25
C LEU A 361 -7.96 -13.71 -6.89
N VAL A 362 -8.67 -12.60 -7.08
CA VAL A 362 -8.11 -11.32 -7.52
C VAL A 362 -7.89 -10.43 -6.30
N VAL A 363 -6.69 -9.88 -6.16
CA VAL A 363 -6.30 -9.01 -5.05
C VAL A 363 -5.91 -7.63 -5.59
N ASP A 364 -6.79 -6.68 -5.41
CA ASP A 364 -6.56 -5.30 -5.83
C ASP A 364 -5.70 -4.56 -4.79
N GLU A 365 -4.80 -3.69 -5.26
CA GLU A 365 -3.80 -2.98 -4.48
C GLU A 365 -2.96 -3.94 -3.61
N ALA A 366 -2.39 -4.96 -4.23
CA ALA A 366 -1.69 -6.06 -3.58
C ALA A 366 -0.53 -5.60 -2.66
N HIS A 367 0.09 -4.47 -2.94
CA HIS A 367 1.15 -3.87 -2.11
C HIS A 367 0.70 -3.53 -0.67
N GLU A 368 -0.60 -3.39 -0.42
CA GLU A 368 -1.15 -3.14 0.90
C GLU A 368 -1.06 -4.36 1.84
N TYR A 369 -0.80 -5.54 1.28
CA TYR A 369 -0.72 -6.81 2.02
C TYR A 369 0.71 -7.23 2.35
N LYS A 370 1.69 -6.37 2.18
CA LYS A 370 3.11 -6.64 2.36
C LYS A 370 3.59 -6.78 3.82
N ASN A 371 2.88 -6.19 4.77
CA ASN A 371 3.28 -6.18 6.19
C ASN A 371 3.23 -7.57 6.81
N GLY A 372 4.34 -8.02 7.44
CA GLY A 372 4.50 -9.35 8.01
C GLY A 372 3.43 -9.73 9.04
N ASP A 373 3.13 -8.84 9.96
CA ASP A 373 2.21 -9.07 11.08
C ASP A 373 0.80 -8.51 10.89
N SER A 374 0.47 -8.03 9.68
CA SER A 374 -0.82 -7.42 9.44
C SER A 374 -1.96 -8.44 9.42
N ALA A 375 -3.05 -8.17 10.15
CA ALA A 375 -4.27 -8.99 10.12
C ALA A 375 -4.83 -9.13 8.71
N GLN A 376 -4.74 -8.06 7.93
CA GLN A 376 -5.15 -8.01 6.53
C GLN A 376 -4.33 -8.98 5.66
N GLY A 377 -2.99 -8.96 5.81
CA GLY A 377 -2.13 -9.89 5.11
C GLY A 377 -2.36 -11.35 5.53
N GLN A 378 -2.65 -11.61 6.80
CA GLN A 378 -2.98 -12.95 7.27
C GLN A 378 -4.31 -13.45 6.67
N ALA A 379 -5.33 -12.60 6.65
CA ALA A 379 -6.61 -12.93 6.03
C ALA A 379 -6.48 -13.20 4.53
N PHE A 380 -5.67 -12.41 3.82
CA PHE A 380 -5.32 -12.67 2.42
C PHE A 380 -4.69 -14.06 2.26
N GLY A 381 -3.70 -14.41 3.07
CA GLY A 381 -3.05 -15.73 3.00
C GLY A 381 -4.03 -16.89 3.18
N VAL A 382 -5.01 -16.76 4.07
CA VAL A 382 -6.08 -17.78 4.23
C VAL A 382 -6.92 -17.93 2.96
N LEU A 383 -7.33 -16.83 2.34
CA LEU A 383 -8.12 -16.87 1.12
C LEU A 383 -7.31 -17.37 -0.09
N ALA A 384 -6.05 -16.98 -0.18
CA ALA A 384 -5.13 -17.45 -1.22
C ALA A 384 -4.91 -18.97 -1.15
N ALA A 385 -4.79 -19.53 0.05
CA ALA A 385 -4.70 -20.97 0.25
C ALA A 385 -5.96 -21.71 -0.24
N LYS A 386 -7.14 -21.10 -0.08
CA LYS A 386 -8.43 -21.68 -0.48
C LYS A 386 -8.76 -21.55 -1.97
N ALA A 387 -8.21 -20.56 -2.67
CA ALA A 387 -8.41 -20.37 -4.11
C ALA A 387 -7.49 -21.31 -4.93
N ARG A 388 -7.87 -21.64 -6.15
CA ARG A 388 -7.01 -22.44 -7.06
C ARG A 388 -5.89 -21.57 -7.62
N LYS A 389 -6.19 -20.36 -8.05
CA LYS A 389 -5.25 -19.40 -8.65
C LYS A 389 -5.37 -18.03 -7.97
N VAL A 390 -4.28 -17.27 -7.97
CA VAL A 390 -4.20 -15.94 -7.35
C VAL A 390 -3.68 -14.94 -8.36
N LEU A 391 -4.41 -13.85 -8.56
CA LEU A 391 -4.02 -12.74 -9.42
C LEU A 391 -3.85 -11.47 -8.57
N LEU A 392 -2.63 -10.97 -8.51
CA LEU A 392 -2.26 -9.78 -7.75
C LEU A 392 -2.24 -8.56 -8.68
N LEU A 393 -2.92 -7.49 -8.31
CA LEU A 393 -2.92 -6.21 -9.04
C LEU A 393 -2.21 -5.17 -8.23
N THR A 394 -1.27 -4.48 -8.82
CA THR A 394 -0.58 -3.36 -8.16
C THR A 394 -0.03 -2.37 -9.18
N GLY A 395 0.10 -1.11 -8.76
CA GLY A 395 0.88 -0.09 -9.50
C GLY A 395 2.30 0.06 -8.95
N THR A 396 2.56 -0.52 -7.77
CA THR A 396 3.86 -0.47 -7.09
C THR A 396 4.08 -1.80 -6.39
N LEU A 397 4.93 -2.65 -6.93
CA LEU A 397 5.11 -4.01 -6.40
C LEU A 397 5.82 -4.02 -5.05
N MET A 398 6.77 -3.13 -4.86
CA MET A 398 7.62 -3.04 -3.66
C MET A 398 7.57 -1.65 -3.04
N GLY A 399 7.60 -1.60 -1.71
CA GLY A 399 7.76 -0.37 -0.95
C GLY A 399 9.22 0.05 -0.74
N GLY A 400 10.14 -0.63 -1.44
CA GLY A 400 11.58 -0.39 -1.41
C GLY A 400 12.40 -1.45 -0.67
N TYR A 401 11.78 -2.35 0.09
CA TYR A 401 12.48 -3.38 0.85
C TYR A 401 12.15 -4.79 0.32
N ALA A 402 13.14 -5.66 0.27
CA ALA A 402 12.94 -7.03 -0.24
C ALA A 402 11.97 -7.86 0.61
N ASP A 403 11.87 -7.62 1.91
CA ASP A 403 10.91 -8.31 2.78
C ASP A 403 9.44 -7.95 2.50
N ASP A 404 9.16 -6.80 1.90
CA ASP A 404 7.82 -6.47 1.40
C ASP A 404 7.35 -7.52 0.39
N LEU A 405 8.24 -7.86 -0.57
CA LEU A 405 7.96 -8.87 -1.58
C LEU A 405 7.89 -10.28 -0.97
N PHE A 406 8.80 -10.60 -0.04
CA PHE A 406 8.78 -11.88 0.65
C PHE A 406 7.41 -12.19 1.25
N HIS A 407 6.86 -11.26 2.03
CA HIS A 407 5.58 -11.47 2.70
C HIS A 407 4.41 -11.59 1.73
N LEU A 408 4.45 -10.86 0.63
CA LEU A 408 3.42 -10.94 -0.42
C LEU A 408 3.45 -12.32 -1.11
N LEU A 409 4.62 -12.76 -1.55
CA LEU A 409 4.81 -14.05 -2.22
C LEU A 409 4.55 -15.23 -1.27
N TRP A 410 5.00 -15.13 -0.01
CA TRP A 410 4.73 -16.14 1.00
C TRP A 410 3.23 -16.40 1.20
N ARG A 411 2.42 -15.36 1.11
CA ARG A 411 0.96 -15.47 1.25
C ARG A 411 0.27 -15.93 -0.03
N ALA A 412 0.76 -15.48 -1.18
CA ALA A 412 0.19 -15.85 -2.47
C ALA A 412 0.56 -17.27 -2.89
N ASN A 413 1.81 -17.68 -2.68
CA ASN A 413 2.35 -18.98 -3.06
C ASN A 413 3.42 -19.48 -2.07
N PRO A 414 3.03 -19.92 -0.86
CA PRO A 414 3.98 -20.40 0.15
C PRO A 414 4.77 -21.62 -0.32
N ARG A 415 4.17 -22.48 -1.18
CA ARG A 415 4.85 -23.66 -1.73
C ARG A 415 6.13 -23.26 -2.45
N ARG A 416 6.05 -22.28 -3.35
CA ARG A 416 7.19 -21.81 -4.13
C ARG A 416 8.32 -21.28 -3.25
N MET A 417 7.97 -20.50 -2.22
CA MET A 417 8.95 -19.96 -1.28
C MET A 417 9.67 -21.08 -0.50
N ILE A 418 8.94 -22.13 -0.14
CA ILE A 418 9.51 -23.29 0.57
C ILE A 418 10.42 -24.10 -0.37
N GLU A 419 10.04 -24.32 -1.62
CA GLU A 419 10.85 -24.97 -2.67
C GLU A 419 12.16 -24.21 -2.90
N ASP A 420 12.13 -22.89 -2.89
CA ASP A 420 13.32 -22.03 -3.00
C ASP A 420 14.15 -21.96 -1.70
N GLY A 421 13.84 -22.79 -0.70
CA GLY A 421 14.62 -22.95 0.52
C GLY A 421 14.23 -22.02 1.69
N TYR A 422 13.27 -21.14 1.53
CA TYR A 422 12.78 -20.28 2.59
C TYR A 422 11.78 -21.04 3.46
N LYS A 423 12.28 -21.74 4.46
CA LYS A 423 11.49 -22.61 5.35
C LYS A 423 11.46 -22.04 6.76
N TYR A 424 10.49 -22.46 7.54
CA TYR A 424 10.54 -22.24 8.98
C TYR A 424 11.80 -22.90 9.57
N ARG A 425 12.58 -22.12 10.29
CA ARG A 425 13.71 -22.62 11.10
C ARG A 425 13.47 -22.22 12.54
N ASN A 426 13.71 -23.14 13.47
CA ASN A 426 13.50 -22.89 14.90
C ASN A 426 12.12 -22.30 15.24
N ARG A 427 11.08 -22.80 14.55
CA ARG A 427 9.68 -22.35 14.72
C ARG A 427 9.40 -20.89 14.39
N SER A 428 10.29 -20.22 13.66
CA SER A 428 10.15 -18.83 13.27
C SER A 428 10.29 -18.63 11.75
N LEU A 429 9.42 -17.78 11.18
CA LEU A 429 9.55 -17.30 9.81
C LEU A 429 10.63 -16.21 9.70
N GLY A 430 10.98 -15.57 10.82
CA GLY A 430 11.97 -14.49 10.83
C GLY A 430 13.33 -14.88 10.25
N GLY A 431 13.75 -16.14 10.43
CA GLY A 431 14.97 -16.67 9.82
C GLY A 431 14.88 -16.74 8.29
N ALA A 432 13.72 -17.12 7.75
CA ALA A 432 13.49 -17.16 6.30
C ALA A 432 13.43 -15.75 5.69
N VAL A 433 12.77 -14.81 6.38
CA VAL A 433 12.74 -13.38 5.99
C VAL A 433 14.14 -12.80 5.94
N MET A 434 14.95 -13.04 6.99
CA MET A 434 16.35 -12.56 7.05
C MET A 434 17.23 -13.26 6.02
N GLY A 435 16.98 -14.55 5.74
CA GLY A 435 17.61 -15.26 4.63
C GLY A 435 17.35 -14.58 3.31
N PHE A 436 16.08 -14.35 2.99
CA PHE A 436 15.65 -13.66 1.77
C PHE A 436 16.24 -12.25 1.66
N MET A 437 16.26 -11.50 2.77
CA MET A 437 16.90 -10.17 2.82
C MET A 437 18.42 -10.22 2.59
N ARG A 438 19.08 -11.29 3.02
CA ARG A 438 20.52 -11.48 2.78
C ARG A 438 20.83 -11.87 1.35
N ASP A 439 19.98 -12.73 0.77
CA ASP A 439 20.18 -13.30 -0.56
C ASP A 439 19.79 -12.29 -1.65
N HIS A 440 18.76 -11.46 -1.41
CA HIS A 440 18.14 -10.62 -2.43
C HIS A 440 17.95 -9.16 -2.03
N GLY A 441 18.07 -8.83 -0.75
CA GLY A 441 17.91 -7.45 -0.24
C GLY A 441 19.26 -6.75 -0.02
N ILE A 442 19.18 -5.57 0.59
CA ILE A 442 20.34 -4.82 1.03
C ILE A 442 20.32 -4.72 2.56
N LEU A 443 21.43 -5.15 3.18
CA LEU A 443 21.65 -5.04 4.61
C LEU A 443 22.80 -4.07 4.86
N LYS A 444 22.64 -3.20 5.86
CA LYS A 444 23.71 -2.30 6.35
C LYS A 444 24.10 -2.68 7.74
N ASP A 445 25.39 -2.89 7.97
CA ASP A 445 25.94 -3.07 9.30
C ASP A 445 26.32 -1.71 9.90
N VAL A 446 25.65 -1.35 10.97
CA VAL A 446 25.91 -0.13 11.72
C VAL A 446 26.77 -0.48 12.93
N PHE A 447 28.00 -0.04 12.91
CA PHE A 447 28.92 -0.16 14.05
C PHE A 447 28.75 1.06 14.95
N LYS A 448 28.29 0.87 16.18
CA LYS A 448 28.33 1.90 17.22
C LYS A 448 29.54 1.67 18.11
N THR A 449 30.52 2.52 17.99
CA THR A 449 31.61 2.65 18.97
C THR A 449 31.13 3.62 20.05
N THR A 450 30.92 3.13 21.26
CA THR A 450 30.65 3.99 22.40
C THR A 450 31.98 4.50 22.95
N SER A 451 32.43 5.65 22.47
CA SER A 451 33.48 6.44 23.11
C SER A 451 32.83 7.22 24.26
N GLY A 452 32.82 6.66 25.43
CA GLY A 452 32.23 7.33 26.57
C GLY A 452 32.65 6.73 27.90
N GLY A 453 33.52 7.44 28.58
CA GLY A 453 33.80 7.19 29.97
C GLY A 453 35.30 6.95 30.29
N SER A 454 35.82 7.78 31.15
CA SER A 454 37.22 7.88 31.60
C SER A 454 37.77 6.65 32.38
N HIS A 455 37.22 5.48 32.20
CA HIS A 455 37.76 4.25 32.80
C HIS A 455 38.07 3.21 31.72
N LYS A 456 39.30 3.18 31.28
CA LYS A 456 39.88 2.09 30.50
C LYS A 456 39.91 0.85 31.36
N THR A 457 38.94 -0.04 31.18
CA THR A 457 39.08 -1.42 31.62
C THR A 457 39.83 -2.22 30.56
N SER A 458 40.57 -3.26 30.96
CA SER A 458 41.38 -4.13 30.11
C SER A 458 40.59 -4.90 29.03
N ARG A 459 39.33 -4.60 28.79
CA ARG A 459 38.41 -5.25 27.85
C ARG A 459 38.09 -4.45 26.58
N GLY A 460 38.85 -3.43 26.22
CA GLY A 460 38.64 -2.70 24.99
C GLY A 460 37.28 -2.04 24.86
N ASP A 461 37.11 -1.16 23.84
CA ASP A 461 35.86 -0.50 23.50
C ASP A 461 34.82 -1.54 23.10
N LYS A 462 33.64 -1.51 23.71
CA LYS A 462 32.50 -2.31 23.27
C LYS A 462 31.94 -1.73 21.98
N SER A 463 32.29 -2.32 20.85
CA SER A 463 31.59 -2.07 19.61
C SER A 463 30.33 -2.94 19.56
N SER A 464 29.15 -2.34 19.42
CA SER A 464 27.94 -3.08 19.11
C SER A 464 27.67 -2.97 17.60
N GLN A 465 27.69 -4.10 16.93
CA GLN A 465 27.28 -4.23 15.54
C GLN A 465 25.76 -4.46 15.50
N ARG A 466 25.07 -3.66 14.74
CA ARG A 466 23.64 -3.84 14.46
C ARG A 466 23.40 -3.87 12.96
N THR A 467 22.94 -4.99 12.46
CA THR A 467 22.49 -5.11 11.05
C THR A 467 21.12 -4.46 10.91
N SER A 468 20.99 -3.52 10.00
CA SER A 468 19.74 -2.86 9.65
C SER A 468 19.41 -3.09 8.18
N LYS A 469 18.10 -3.10 7.86
CA LYS A 469 17.62 -3.21 6.49
C LYS A 469 17.86 -1.89 5.75
N ALA A 470 18.21 -1.98 4.47
CA ALA A 470 18.28 -0.84 3.56
C ALA A 470 17.38 -1.08 2.34
N PRO A 471 16.87 -0.02 1.70
CA PRO A 471 16.10 -0.15 0.46
C PRO A 471 16.94 -0.78 -0.65
N GLY A 472 16.32 -1.66 -1.43
CA GLY A 472 16.91 -2.28 -2.60
C GLY A 472 16.54 -3.75 -2.75
N PHE A 473 16.61 -4.23 -4.00
CA PHE A 473 16.39 -5.62 -4.36
C PHE A 473 17.39 -6.02 -5.45
N GLY A 474 18.09 -7.12 -5.22
CA GLY A 474 19.18 -7.57 -6.07
C GLY A 474 18.71 -8.13 -7.41
N PRO A 475 19.55 -8.07 -8.47
CA PRO A 475 19.21 -8.55 -9.81
C PRO A 475 18.77 -10.02 -9.83
N THR A 476 19.44 -10.89 -9.06
CA THR A 476 19.10 -12.30 -8.95
C THR A 476 17.69 -12.51 -8.39
N GLY A 477 17.28 -11.68 -7.43
CA GLY A 477 15.93 -11.68 -6.89
C GLY A 477 14.89 -11.22 -7.92
N ILE A 478 15.20 -10.19 -8.70
CA ILE A 478 14.35 -9.69 -9.79
C ILE A 478 14.10 -10.80 -10.81
N CYS A 479 15.16 -11.44 -11.31
CA CYS A 479 15.06 -12.54 -12.28
C CYS A 479 14.32 -13.76 -11.71
N ARG A 480 14.44 -14.05 -10.40
CA ARG A 480 13.87 -15.27 -9.80
C ARG A 480 12.42 -15.09 -9.36
N PHE A 481 12.05 -13.94 -8.78
CA PHE A 481 10.78 -13.74 -8.07
C PHE A 481 9.85 -12.70 -8.70
N ILE A 482 10.35 -11.87 -9.60
CA ILE A 482 9.55 -10.81 -10.23
C ILE A 482 9.28 -11.15 -11.69
N LEU A 483 10.31 -11.21 -12.53
CA LEU A 483 10.16 -11.34 -13.98
C LEU A 483 9.31 -12.56 -14.41
N PRO A 484 9.50 -13.77 -13.87
CA PRO A 484 8.73 -14.94 -14.31
C PRO A 484 7.25 -14.89 -13.95
N TYR A 485 6.85 -14.05 -12.99
CA TYR A 485 5.49 -14.02 -12.44
C TYR A 485 4.75 -12.71 -12.70
N THR A 486 5.37 -11.75 -13.39
CA THR A 486 4.84 -10.40 -13.48
C THR A 486 4.69 -9.93 -14.92
N VAL A 487 3.51 -9.46 -15.24
CA VAL A 487 3.25 -8.66 -16.44
C VAL A 487 3.40 -7.20 -16.08
N PHE A 488 4.22 -6.47 -16.83
CA PHE A 488 4.43 -5.04 -16.67
C PHE A 488 3.70 -4.30 -17.78
N LEU A 489 2.93 -3.25 -17.42
CA LEU A 489 2.23 -2.42 -18.39
C LEU A 489 2.31 -0.95 -17.97
N LYS A 490 2.81 -0.12 -18.87
CA LYS A 490 2.88 1.33 -18.71
C LYS A 490 1.72 2.00 -19.44
N LEU A 491 1.40 3.22 -19.03
CA LEU A 491 0.36 3.98 -19.70
C LEU A 491 0.67 4.24 -21.18
N LYS A 492 1.93 4.47 -21.51
CA LYS A 492 2.40 4.65 -22.88
C LYS A 492 2.18 3.43 -23.78
N ASP A 493 2.12 2.23 -23.22
CA ASP A 493 1.93 0.98 -23.95
C ASP A 493 0.47 0.79 -24.40
N ILE A 494 -0.47 1.49 -23.77
CA ILE A 494 -1.89 1.44 -24.14
C ILE A 494 -2.16 2.07 -25.50
N GLY A 495 -1.35 3.04 -25.91
CA GLY A 495 -1.42 3.75 -27.20
C GLY A 495 -1.26 5.25 -27.04
N GLN A 496 -0.54 5.87 -27.98
CA GLN A 496 -0.25 7.32 -27.96
C GLN A 496 -1.52 8.18 -28.08
N ASP A 497 -2.58 7.65 -28.72
CA ASP A 497 -3.83 8.39 -28.97
C ASP A 497 -4.88 8.20 -27.84
N VAL A 498 -4.59 7.40 -26.84
CA VAL A 498 -5.57 7.07 -25.77
C VAL A 498 -5.49 8.05 -24.62
N LEU A 499 -4.36 8.71 -24.44
CA LEU A 499 -4.11 9.64 -23.35
C LEU A 499 -3.57 10.98 -23.90
N PRO A 500 -4.09 12.10 -23.40
CA PRO A 500 -3.54 13.41 -23.74
C PRO A 500 -2.17 13.62 -23.08
N PRO A 501 -1.42 14.64 -23.51
CA PRO A 501 -0.19 15.05 -22.87
C PRO A 501 -0.35 15.26 -21.36
N TYR A 502 0.68 14.84 -20.60
CA TYR A 502 0.79 15.04 -19.15
C TYR A 502 2.06 15.82 -18.85
N ARG A 503 1.91 16.91 -18.08
CA ARG A 503 3.03 17.80 -17.75
C ARG A 503 3.02 18.11 -16.26
N GLU A 504 4.19 18.09 -15.65
CA GLU A 504 4.41 18.51 -14.26
C GLU A 504 5.17 19.84 -14.24
N HIS A 505 4.67 20.76 -13.42
CA HIS A 505 5.20 22.12 -13.29
C HIS A 505 5.58 22.36 -11.83
N TYR A 506 6.85 22.63 -11.58
CA TYR A 506 7.35 23.02 -10.28
C TYR A 506 7.40 24.55 -10.20
N VAL A 507 6.53 25.12 -9.38
CA VAL A 507 6.36 26.56 -9.26
C VAL A 507 6.94 27.04 -7.93
N GLU A 508 8.07 27.69 -7.98
CA GLU A 508 8.64 28.37 -6.83
C GLU A 508 8.05 29.78 -6.71
N VAL A 509 7.65 30.13 -5.49
CA VAL A 509 7.09 31.43 -5.14
C VAL A 509 7.96 32.06 -4.07
N ASP A 510 8.36 33.31 -4.24
CA ASP A 510 9.09 34.03 -3.20
C ASP A 510 8.14 34.48 -2.08
N MET A 511 8.61 34.39 -0.84
CA MET A 511 7.94 35.03 0.29
C MET A 511 8.15 36.55 0.20
N ASP A 512 7.20 37.31 0.68
CA ASP A 512 7.46 38.75 0.93
C ASP A 512 8.47 38.93 2.07
N GLY A 513 8.95 40.19 2.28
CA GLY A 513 10.03 40.45 3.23
C GLY A 513 9.69 40.02 4.65
N GLU A 514 8.50 40.39 5.15
CA GLU A 514 8.10 40.09 6.52
C GLU A 514 7.87 38.60 6.75
N GLN A 515 7.24 37.93 5.80
CA GLN A 515 7.05 36.47 5.84
C GLN A 515 8.39 35.74 5.80
N ARG A 516 9.34 36.21 4.98
CA ARG A 516 10.69 35.66 4.87
C ARG A 516 11.45 35.77 6.18
N ASP A 517 11.49 36.94 6.78
CA ASP A 517 12.20 37.20 8.02
C ASP A 517 11.66 36.36 9.19
N ALA A 518 10.34 36.24 9.26
CA ALA A 518 9.70 35.39 10.26
C ALA A 518 9.97 33.90 10.05
N TYR A 519 9.99 33.42 8.78
CA TYR A 519 10.33 32.05 8.45
C TYR A 519 11.79 31.73 8.79
N ASP A 520 12.72 32.62 8.44
CA ASP A 520 14.14 32.40 8.64
C ASP A 520 14.48 32.41 10.14
N THR A 521 13.82 33.25 10.93
CA THR A 521 13.91 33.22 12.39
C THR A 521 13.42 31.91 12.96
N LEU A 522 12.20 31.48 12.57
CA LEU A 522 11.61 30.21 13.01
C LEU A 522 12.48 29.01 12.62
N SER A 523 13.00 29.02 11.41
CA SER A 523 13.88 27.96 10.87
C SER A 523 15.20 27.88 11.63
N THR A 524 15.80 29.02 11.95
CA THR A 524 17.06 29.11 12.71
C THR A 524 16.89 28.56 14.11
N ASP A 525 15.86 29.03 14.83
CA ASP A 525 15.57 28.59 16.20
C ASP A 525 15.30 27.08 16.28
N LEU A 526 14.42 26.58 15.40
CA LEU A 526 14.06 25.15 15.37
C LEU A 526 15.23 24.27 14.96
N THR A 527 16.06 24.72 14.01
CA THR A 527 17.26 23.98 13.56
C THR A 527 18.30 23.91 14.69
N ALA A 528 18.48 24.99 15.46
CA ALA A 528 19.37 24.99 16.61
C ALA A 528 18.92 24.01 17.71
N VAL A 529 17.61 23.97 18.01
CA VAL A 529 17.03 23.01 18.96
C VAL A 529 17.17 21.57 18.46
N MET A 530 16.92 21.33 17.18
CA MET A 530 17.07 20.02 16.55
C MET A 530 18.52 19.52 16.60
N ARG A 531 19.51 20.38 16.29
CA ARG A 531 20.94 20.05 16.40
C ARG A 531 21.33 19.60 17.82
N LYS A 532 20.85 20.33 18.85
CA LYS A 532 21.10 19.99 20.26
C LYS A 532 20.47 18.64 20.64
N ALA A 533 19.28 18.33 20.16
CA ALA A 533 18.61 17.07 20.42
C ALA A 533 19.33 15.88 19.72
N LEU A 534 19.68 16.05 18.46
CA LEU A 534 20.39 15.03 17.67
C LEU A 534 21.79 14.74 18.22
N ALA A 535 22.51 15.74 18.74
CA ALA A 535 23.79 15.57 19.42
C ALA A 535 23.67 14.68 20.66
N LYS A 536 22.49 14.63 21.29
CA LYS A 536 22.17 13.73 22.43
C LYS A 536 21.57 12.39 21.98
N GLY A 537 21.46 12.14 20.67
CA GLY A 537 20.84 10.93 20.10
C GLY A 537 19.31 10.93 20.16
N ASP A 538 18.67 12.06 20.46
CA ASP A 538 17.22 12.18 20.50
C ASP A 538 16.66 12.64 19.13
N THR A 539 15.93 11.74 18.49
CA THR A 539 15.28 11.98 17.17
C THR A 539 13.82 12.42 17.30
N THR A 540 13.32 12.60 18.51
CA THR A 540 11.89 12.89 18.77
C THR A 540 11.44 14.23 18.19
N LEU A 541 12.35 15.20 18.10
CA LEU A 541 12.04 16.54 17.59
C LEU A 541 12.07 16.64 16.05
N LEU A 542 12.59 15.63 15.37
CA LEU A 542 12.79 15.66 13.94
C LEU A 542 11.47 15.92 13.18
N GLY A 543 10.47 15.10 13.45
CA GLY A 543 9.14 15.24 12.83
C GLY A 543 8.45 16.54 13.23
N VAL A 544 8.61 17.00 14.48
CA VAL A 544 7.98 18.25 14.98
C VAL A 544 8.54 19.46 14.27
N VAL A 545 9.87 19.55 14.16
CA VAL A 545 10.56 20.66 13.48
C VAL A 545 10.21 20.70 12.01
N LEU A 546 10.33 19.55 11.32
CA LEU A 546 10.03 19.49 9.89
C LEU A 546 8.58 19.84 9.58
N ASN A 547 7.62 19.29 10.37
CA ASN A 547 6.22 19.66 10.20
C ASN A 547 5.95 21.15 10.42
N ALA A 548 6.58 21.77 11.40
CA ALA A 548 6.43 23.20 11.65
C ALA A 548 6.94 24.02 10.46
N LEU A 549 8.13 23.70 9.92
CA LEU A 549 8.74 24.43 8.81
C LEU A 549 8.04 24.20 7.46
N LEU A 550 7.40 23.06 7.26
CA LEU A 550 6.57 22.82 6.09
C LEU A 550 5.20 23.48 6.19
N ARG A 551 4.61 23.49 7.39
CA ARG A 551 3.26 23.98 7.63
C ARG A 551 3.20 25.51 7.76
N TRP A 552 4.09 26.12 8.53
CA TRP A 552 3.99 27.53 8.87
C TRP A 552 3.86 28.47 7.66
N PRO A 553 4.57 28.28 6.54
CA PRO A 553 4.39 29.12 5.36
C PRO A 553 2.96 29.15 4.80
N GLU A 554 2.20 28.08 5.02
CA GLU A 554 0.80 27.95 4.58
C GLU A 554 -0.20 28.47 5.62
N THR A 555 0.23 28.62 6.85
CA THR A 555 -0.64 28.95 7.99
C THR A 555 -0.20 30.23 8.71
N CYS A 556 0.66 31.03 8.07
CA CYS A 556 1.21 32.28 8.63
C CYS A 556 0.16 33.39 8.87
N PHE A 557 -1.09 33.15 8.46
CA PHE A 557 -2.25 33.93 8.88
C PHE A 557 -2.72 33.60 10.30
N ARG A 558 -1.98 32.78 11.04
CA ARG A 558 -2.14 32.46 12.46
C ARG A 558 -0.78 32.51 13.14
N ALA A 559 -0.77 32.89 14.40
CA ALA A 559 0.43 32.78 15.23
C ALA A 559 0.75 31.29 15.49
N GLU A 560 2.02 30.93 15.41
CA GLU A 560 2.50 29.57 15.62
C GLU A 560 3.33 29.48 16.90
N SER A 561 3.15 28.41 17.65
CA SER A 561 3.98 28.03 18.80
C SER A 561 4.34 26.57 18.72
N VAL A 562 5.57 26.28 18.35
CA VAL A 562 6.09 24.92 18.25
C VAL A 562 6.48 24.43 19.63
N ARG A 563 5.90 23.32 20.08
CA ARG A 563 6.11 22.79 21.43
C ARG A 563 6.75 21.42 21.41
N HIS A 564 7.59 21.18 22.41
CA HIS A 564 8.16 19.85 22.63
C HIS A 564 7.06 18.83 22.93
N PRO A 565 7.02 17.67 22.22
CA PRO A 565 5.89 16.73 22.30
C PRO A 565 5.72 16.05 23.67
N ARG A 566 6.80 15.94 24.45
CA ARG A 566 6.78 15.32 25.78
C ARG A 566 6.66 16.33 26.93
N THR A 567 7.43 17.42 26.88
CA THR A 567 7.50 18.39 27.98
C THR A 567 6.48 19.52 27.87
N GLY A 568 5.97 19.79 26.65
CA GLY A 568 5.08 20.93 26.39
C GLY A 568 5.80 22.30 26.33
N GLU A 569 7.12 22.31 26.52
CA GLU A 569 7.95 23.53 26.44
C GLU A 569 7.87 24.14 25.03
N VAL A 570 7.81 25.46 24.95
CA VAL A 570 7.86 26.18 23.67
C VAL A 570 9.27 26.15 23.12
N LEU A 571 9.44 25.55 21.94
CA LEU A 571 10.74 25.45 21.26
C LEU A 571 11.04 26.67 20.41
N ALA A 572 10.04 27.20 19.73
CA ALA A 572 10.09 28.42 18.95
C ALA A 572 8.66 28.92 18.70
N SER A 573 8.52 30.17 18.34
CA SER A 573 7.24 30.79 17.98
C SER A 573 7.43 31.75 16.81
N ALA A 574 6.37 31.90 16.01
CA ALA A 574 6.31 32.89 14.94
C ALA A 574 4.99 33.68 15.07
N PRO A 575 5.02 35.02 14.90
CA PRO A 575 3.82 35.84 14.94
C PRO A 575 2.95 35.61 13.70
N GLN A 576 1.70 36.03 13.79
CA GLN A 576 0.81 36.12 12.63
C GLN A 576 1.34 37.16 11.65
N GLN A 577 1.45 36.83 10.37
CA GLN A 577 1.96 37.71 9.31
C GLN A 577 0.83 38.30 8.46
N TYR A 578 -0.24 37.55 8.25
CA TYR A 578 -1.38 37.94 7.42
C TYR A 578 -2.68 37.85 8.22
N THR A 579 -3.63 38.69 7.88
CA THR A 579 -5.01 38.56 8.33
C THR A 579 -5.79 37.55 7.51
N ASP A 580 -7.00 37.19 7.92
CA ASP A 580 -7.86 36.27 7.19
C ASP A 580 -8.25 36.75 5.78
N SER A 581 -8.19 38.07 5.53
CA SER A 581 -8.54 38.69 4.24
C SER A 581 -7.35 39.00 3.35
N GLU A 582 -6.14 38.99 3.87
CA GLU A 582 -4.93 39.23 3.09
C GLU A 582 -4.43 37.98 2.41
N LEU A 583 -3.94 38.16 1.19
CA LEU A 583 -3.42 37.08 0.36
C LEU A 583 -1.93 36.86 0.58
N THR A 584 -1.53 35.64 0.78
CA THR A 584 -0.10 35.30 0.71
C THR A 584 0.34 35.25 -0.76
N PRO A 585 1.65 35.45 -1.06
CA PRO A 585 2.15 35.36 -2.43
C PRO A 585 1.79 34.06 -3.16
N LYS A 586 1.76 32.94 -2.43
CA LYS A 586 1.41 31.63 -2.98
C LYS A 586 -0.09 31.49 -3.27
N GLU A 587 -0.96 32.04 -2.43
CA GLU A 587 -2.41 32.10 -2.67
C GLU A 587 -2.74 33.00 -3.86
N GLN A 588 -2.04 34.13 -4.01
CA GLN A 588 -2.18 34.99 -5.19
C GLN A 588 -1.79 34.23 -6.45
N ARG A 589 -0.67 33.51 -6.44
CA ARG A 589 -0.23 32.67 -7.57
C ARG A 589 -1.25 31.60 -7.94
N LEU A 590 -1.87 30.97 -6.93
CA LEU A 590 -2.94 30.00 -7.16
C LEU A 590 -4.18 30.66 -7.82
N ILE A 591 -4.59 31.83 -7.35
CA ILE A 591 -5.72 32.57 -7.91
C ILE A 591 -5.46 32.90 -9.37
N ASP A 592 -4.26 33.36 -9.70
CA ASP A 592 -3.87 33.71 -11.07
C ASP A 592 -3.90 32.48 -11.95
N LEU A 593 -3.39 31.34 -11.50
CA LEU A 593 -3.47 30.05 -12.17
C LEU A 593 -4.92 29.66 -12.43
N CYS A 594 -5.77 29.67 -11.41
CA CYS A 594 -7.17 29.29 -11.53
C CYS A 594 -7.96 30.20 -12.49
N LYS A 595 -7.67 31.50 -12.51
CA LYS A 595 -8.28 32.43 -13.45
C LYS A 595 -7.84 32.18 -14.90
N ALA A 596 -6.57 31.93 -15.11
CA ALA A 596 -6.02 31.58 -16.42
C ALA A 596 -6.65 30.28 -16.96
N GLU A 597 -6.75 29.28 -16.13
CA GLU A 597 -7.33 28.00 -16.53
C GLU A 597 -8.85 28.08 -16.77
N LYS A 598 -9.57 28.86 -15.96
CA LYS A 598 -10.98 29.15 -16.22
C LYS A 598 -11.18 29.85 -17.58
N ALA A 599 -10.31 30.80 -17.91
CA ALA A 599 -10.36 31.46 -19.22
C ALA A 599 -10.10 30.47 -20.38
N ASN A 600 -9.32 29.42 -20.16
CA ASN A 600 -9.11 28.31 -21.09
C ASN A 600 -10.22 27.25 -21.06
N GLY A 601 -11.30 27.45 -20.29
CA GLY A 601 -12.39 26.50 -20.13
C GLY A 601 -12.05 25.25 -19.34
N ARG A 602 -10.97 25.26 -18.56
CA ARG A 602 -10.46 24.12 -17.79
C ARG A 602 -10.74 24.30 -16.30
N ARG A 603 -11.21 23.24 -15.64
CA ARG A 603 -11.43 23.20 -14.19
C ARG A 603 -10.16 22.83 -13.44
N VAL A 604 -10.02 23.37 -12.24
CA VAL A 604 -8.83 23.13 -11.40
C VAL A 604 -9.21 22.35 -10.15
N LEU A 605 -8.42 21.32 -9.86
CA LEU A 605 -8.44 20.57 -8.60
C LEU A 605 -7.29 21.07 -7.72
N VAL A 606 -7.62 21.59 -6.54
CA VAL A 606 -6.64 22.12 -5.59
C VAL A 606 -6.50 21.19 -4.40
N TYR A 607 -5.29 20.69 -4.20
CA TYR A 607 -4.96 19.85 -3.06
C TYR A 607 -4.34 20.64 -1.92
N THR A 608 -4.90 20.48 -0.71
CA THR A 608 -4.38 21.05 0.53
C THR A 608 -4.41 20.02 1.66
N SER A 609 -3.33 19.93 2.44
CA SER A 609 -3.16 18.91 3.47
C SER A 609 -3.52 19.38 4.88
N TYR A 610 -3.48 20.70 5.16
CA TYR A 610 -3.70 21.25 6.50
C TYR A 610 -5.18 21.65 6.70
N THR A 611 -6.07 20.67 6.58
CA THR A 611 -7.53 20.82 6.63
C THR A 611 -8.11 20.74 8.06
N GLY A 612 -7.26 20.58 9.08
CA GLY A 612 -7.65 20.59 10.49
C GLY A 612 -7.98 21.99 11.02
N LYS A 613 -7.60 22.31 12.27
CA LYS A 613 -7.86 23.61 12.95
C LYS A 613 -7.44 24.83 12.12
N GLN A 614 -6.47 24.68 11.24
CA GLN A 614 -6.02 25.75 10.34
C GLN A 614 -6.99 25.96 9.19
N ASP A 615 -7.81 24.99 8.87
CA ASP A 615 -8.81 24.93 7.79
C ASP A 615 -8.38 25.68 6.51
N THR A 616 -7.19 25.34 6.01
CA THR A 616 -6.66 25.94 4.78
C THR A 616 -7.61 25.73 3.60
N ALA A 617 -8.41 24.66 3.61
CA ALA A 617 -9.39 24.40 2.56
C ALA A 617 -10.52 25.44 2.56
N GLN A 618 -11.05 25.82 3.75
CA GLN A 618 -12.08 26.85 3.83
C GLN A 618 -11.52 28.22 3.50
N ARG A 619 -10.28 28.53 3.96
CA ARG A 619 -9.60 29.77 3.58
C ARG A 619 -9.46 29.87 2.05
N LEU A 620 -8.96 28.84 1.38
CA LEU A 620 -8.82 28.82 -0.08
C LEU A 620 -10.19 28.97 -0.78
N LYS A 621 -11.24 28.31 -0.29
CA LYS A 621 -12.60 28.50 -0.81
C LYS A 621 -13.03 29.97 -0.73
N THR A 622 -12.83 30.61 0.42
CA THR A 622 -13.20 32.02 0.65
C THR A 622 -12.45 32.94 -0.31
N LEU A 623 -11.12 32.78 -0.41
CA LEU A 623 -10.27 33.63 -1.26
C LEU A 623 -10.55 33.45 -2.75
N LEU A 624 -10.66 32.20 -3.21
CA LEU A 624 -10.99 31.88 -4.61
C LEU A 624 -12.39 32.37 -4.98
N SER A 625 -13.37 32.23 -4.07
CA SER A 625 -14.73 32.75 -4.32
C SER A 625 -14.76 34.29 -4.36
N ALA A 626 -14.02 34.97 -3.51
CA ALA A 626 -13.83 36.43 -3.55
C ALA A 626 -13.16 36.90 -4.85
N ALA A 627 -12.32 36.06 -5.46
CA ALA A 627 -11.67 36.32 -6.73
C ALA A 627 -12.59 36.03 -7.96
N GLY A 628 -13.86 35.64 -7.75
CA GLY A 628 -14.87 35.40 -8.81
C GLY A 628 -14.84 33.98 -9.38
N LEU A 629 -14.27 33.02 -8.65
CA LEU A 629 -14.23 31.61 -9.02
C LEU A 629 -15.29 30.82 -8.27
N LYS A 630 -16.11 30.04 -8.96
CA LYS A 630 -17.06 29.12 -8.31
C LYS A 630 -16.28 27.98 -7.68
N THR A 631 -16.15 28.01 -6.36
CA THR A 631 -15.28 27.08 -5.60
C THR A 631 -16.09 26.32 -4.58
N ASP A 632 -15.83 25.00 -4.46
CA ASP A 632 -16.37 24.19 -3.37
C ASP A 632 -15.29 23.30 -2.75
N VAL A 633 -15.58 22.77 -1.54
CA VAL A 633 -14.63 21.95 -0.77
C VAL A 633 -15.21 20.56 -0.56
N LEU A 634 -14.50 19.53 -1.02
CA LEU A 634 -14.84 18.16 -0.67
C LEU A 634 -14.31 17.87 0.75
N ARG A 635 -15.23 17.55 1.65
CA ARG A 635 -14.94 17.27 3.05
C ARG A 635 -15.09 15.79 3.39
N SER A 636 -14.45 15.35 4.46
CA SER A 636 -14.56 13.99 4.98
C SER A 636 -15.98 13.61 5.43
N SER A 637 -16.85 14.58 5.71
CA SER A 637 -18.26 14.36 6.00
C SER A 637 -19.04 13.74 4.83
N VAL A 638 -18.57 13.90 3.60
CA VAL A 638 -19.12 13.19 2.43
C VAL A 638 -18.63 11.74 2.49
N SER A 639 -19.55 10.79 2.63
CA SER A 639 -19.19 9.37 2.69
C SER A 639 -18.45 8.94 1.42
N THR A 640 -17.51 8.02 1.54
CA THR A 640 -16.65 7.59 0.42
C THR A 640 -17.47 7.11 -0.79
N GLU A 641 -18.61 6.47 -0.55
CA GLU A 641 -19.51 5.97 -1.58
C GLU A 641 -20.23 7.11 -2.34
N GLN A 642 -20.43 8.25 -1.71
CA GLN A 642 -21.16 9.40 -2.28
C GLN A 642 -20.23 10.44 -2.91
N ARG A 643 -18.91 10.32 -2.77
CA ARG A 643 -17.95 11.35 -3.23
C ARG A 643 -18.00 11.54 -4.73
N GLU A 644 -18.11 10.46 -5.50
CA GLU A 644 -18.20 10.53 -6.97
C GLU A 644 -19.45 11.32 -7.38
N ASP A 645 -20.61 10.93 -6.88
CA ASP A 645 -21.88 11.61 -7.17
C ASP A 645 -21.87 13.07 -6.69
N TRP A 646 -21.28 13.32 -5.52
CA TRP A 646 -21.16 14.67 -4.97
C TRP A 646 -20.30 15.57 -5.86
N ILE A 647 -19.17 15.05 -6.39
CA ILE A 647 -18.28 15.80 -7.30
C ILE A 647 -19.01 16.08 -8.62
N LEU A 648 -19.66 15.07 -9.20
CA LEU A 648 -20.41 15.24 -10.45
C LEU A 648 -21.54 16.27 -10.32
N ASP A 649 -22.28 16.28 -9.21
CA ASP A 649 -23.29 17.30 -8.93
C ASP A 649 -22.68 18.72 -8.89
N ARG A 650 -21.45 18.91 -8.39
CA ARG A 650 -20.74 20.22 -8.42
C ARG A 650 -20.29 20.57 -9.83
N VAL A 651 -19.84 19.62 -10.60
CA VAL A 651 -19.48 19.79 -12.01
C VAL A 651 -20.70 20.25 -12.82
N ASP A 652 -21.86 19.61 -12.63
CA ASP A 652 -23.13 19.98 -13.30
C ASP A 652 -23.59 21.38 -12.90
N ARG A 653 -23.31 21.82 -11.69
CA ARG A 653 -23.57 23.21 -11.24
C ARG A 653 -22.55 24.23 -11.75
N GLY A 654 -21.57 23.80 -12.53
CA GLY A 654 -20.57 24.64 -13.17
C GLY A 654 -19.49 25.15 -12.23
N ILE A 655 -18.96 24.30 -11.35
CA ILE A 655 -17.81 24.59 -10.51
C ILE A 655 -16.57 24.91 -11.35
N ASP A 656 -15.78 25.89 -10.96
CA ASP A 656 -14.48 26.21 -11.57
C ASP A 656 -13.33 25.52 -10.82
N VAL A 657 -13.39 25.50 -9.47
CA VAL A 657 -12.32 25.00 -8.62
C VAL A 657 -12.88 24.08 -7.53
N LEU A 658 -12.35 22.86 -7.45
CA LEU A 658 -12.60 21.92 -6.35
C LEU A 658 -11.41 21.91 -5.41
N VAL A 659 -11.61 22.17 -4.12
CA VAL A 659 -10.57 22.09 -3.10
C VAL A 659 -10.78 20.83 -2.27
N CYS A 660 -9.75 20.05 -2.04
CA CYS A 660 -9.85 18.87 -1.17
C CYS A 660 -8.50 18.42 -0.57
N ASN A 661 -8.57 17.57 0.43
CA ASN A 661 -7.40 16.84 0.91
C ASN A 661 -7.08 15.68 -0.06
N PRO A 662 -5.83 15.49 -0.52
CA PRO A 662 -5.47 14.42 -1.44
C PRO A 662 -5.81 13.02 -0.88
N GLU A 663 -5.82 12.83 0.43
CA GLU A 663 -6.22 11.57 1.07
C GLU A 663 -7.69 11.18 0.80
N LEU A 664 -8.57 12.15 0.56
CA LEU A 664 -9.98 11.89 0.29
C LEU A 664 -10.22 11.29 -1.09
N VAL A 665 -9.32 11.55 -2.05
CA VAL A 665 -9.46 11.16 -3.46
C VAL A 665 -8.35 10.23 -3.94
N LYS A 666 -7.35 9.92 -3.11
CA LYS A 666 -6.18 9.12 -3.51
C LYS A 666 -6.54 7.72 -4.04
N THR A 667 -7.70 7.20 -3.71
CA THR A 667 -8.13 5.87 -4.12
C THR A 667 -9.53 5.90 -4.75
N GLY A 668 -9.66 5.30 -5.93
CA GLY A 668 -10.93 4.90 -6.54
C GLY A 668 -11.73 5.94 -7.30
N LEU A 669 -11.45 7.24 -7.16
CA LEU A 669 -12.14 8.28 -7.89
C LEU A 669 -11.43 8.59 -9.21
N ASP A 670 -12.18 8.77 -10.27
CA ASP A 670 -11.73 9.31 -11.54
C ASP A 670 -12.16 10.78 -11.60
N LEU A 671 -11.22 11.68 -11.88
CA LEU A 671 -11.44 13.15 -11.83
C LEU A 671 -11.17 13.75 -13.20
N LEU A 672 -11.77 13.15 -14.24
CA LEU A 672 -11.58 13.54 -15.64
C LEU A 672 -12.01 14.98 -15.93
N GLU A 673 -12.97 15.51 -15.17
CA GLU A 673 -13.51 16.86 -15.30
C GLU A 673 -12.54 17.96 -14.84
N PHE A 674 -11.44 17.55 -14.17
CA PHE A 674 -10.41 18.47 -13.62
C PHE A 674 -9.04 18.20 -14.26
N PRO A 675 -8.81 18.64 -15.49
CA PRO A 675 -7.53 18.39 -16.19
C PRO A 675 -6.36 19.15 -15.59
N VAL A 676 -6.59 20.11 -14.71
CA VAL A 676 -5.54 20.85 -14.01
C VAL A 676 -5.56 20.53 -12.52
N ILE A 677 -4.39 20.17 -12.00
CA ILE A 677 -4.21 19.86 -10.59
C ILE A 677 -3.17 20.81 -9.98
N ALA A 678 -3.49 21.42 -8.83
CA ALA A 678 -2.57 22.28 -8.11
C ALA A 678 -2.36 21.76 -6.68
N PHE A 679 -1.13 21.41 -6.34
CA PHE A 679 -0.74 21.05 -4.98
C PHE A 679 -0.25 22.29 -4.24
N MET A 680 -0.99 22.73 -3.25
CA MET A 680 -0.54 23.76 -2.30
C MET A 680 0.48 23.19 -1.32
N GLN A 681 0.31 21.91 -0.91
CA GLN A 681 1.27 21.18 -0.09
C GLN A 681 1.34 19.73 -0.57
N THR A 682 2.52 19.14 -0.51
CA THR A 682 2.76 17.78 -1.02
C THR A 682 2.80 16.71 0.05
N GLY A 683 2.99 17.09 1.33
CA GLY A 683 3.19 16.12 2.40
C GLY A 683 4.49 15.31 2.23
N TYR A 684 4.59 14.14 2.89
CA TYR A 684 5.77 13.26 2.85
C TYR A 684 5.54 11.96 2.08
N SER A 685 4.32 11.68 1.62
CA SER A 685 3.99 10.42 0.96
C SER A 685 4.11 10.55 -0.55
N VAL A 686 5.20 10.05 -1.09
CA VAL A 686 5.44 9.92 -2.55
C VAL A 686 4.26 9.20 -3.22
N TYR A 687 3.78 8.13 -2.61
CA TYR A 687 2.69 7.34 -3.14
C TYR A 687 1.37 8.13 -3.24
N THR A 688 1.01 8.84 -2.16
CA THR A 688 -0.20 9.69 -2.16
C THR A 688 -0.10 10.79 -3.22
N LEU A 689 1.08 11.40 -3.36
CA LEU A 689 1.34 12.43 -4.35
C LEU A 689 1.14 11.91 -5.77
N GLN A 690 1.79 10.81 -6.13
CA GLN A 690 1.66 10.20 -7.46
C GLN A 690 0.23 9.76 -7.74
N GLN A 691 -0.43 9.15 -6.77
CA GLN A 691 -1.82 8.73 -6.93
C GLN A 691 -2.76 9.91 -7.16
N ALA A 692 -2.60 10.98 -6.38
CA ALA A 692 -3.43 12.16 -6.49
C ALA A 692 -3.15 12.93 -7.80
N ALA A 693 -1.87 13.05 -8.21
CA ALA A 693 -1.48 13.72 -9.45
C ALA A 693 -2.05 13.03 -10.71
N ARG A 694 -2.16 11.69 -10.67
CA ARG A 694 -2.65 10.91 -11.84
C ARG A 694 -4.15 10.59 -11.78
N ARG A 695 -4.94 11.31 -10.98
CA ARG A 695 -6.41 11.11 -10.92
C ARG A 695 -7.15 11.61 -12.14
N SER A 696 -6.64 12.65 -12.76
CA SER A 696 -7.21 13.26 -13.96
C SER A 696 -6.63 12.66 -15.25
N TRP A 697 -5.42 12.08 -15.19
CA TRP A 697 -4.73 11.50 -16.34
C TRP A 697 -5.01 10.00 -16.44
N ARG A 698 -6.11 9.67 -17.08
CA ARG A 698 -6.61 8.30 -17.24
C ARG A 698 -7.28 8.10 -18.57
N ILE A 699 -7.48 6.85 -18.95
CA ILE A 699 -8.27 6.49 -20.13
C ILE A 699 -9.63 7.18 -20.06
N GLY A 700 -9.97 7.91 -21.14
CA GLY A 700 -11.16 8.77 -21.21
C GLY A 700 -10.90 10.26 -21.01
N GLN A 701 -9.72 10.68 -20.56
CA GLN A 701 -9.34 12.09 -20.54
C GLN A 701 -9.07 12.59 -21.97
N LYS A 702 -9.66 13.74 -22.31
CA LYS A 702 -9.56 14.35 -23.64
C LYS A 702 -8.75 15.65 -23.67
N LEU A 703 -8.49 16.22 -22.50
CA LEU A 703 -7.77 17.48 -22.36
C LEU A 703 -6.36 17.23 -21.80
N ASP A 704 -5.38 18.03 -22.23
CA ASP A 704 -4.03 18.02 -21.67
C ASP A 704 -4.10 18.15 -20.14
N VAL A 705 -3.33 17.33 -19.45
CA VAL A 705 -3.30 17.35 -17.99
C VAL A 705 -2.04 18.05 -17.51
N ASP A 706 -2.24 19.12 -16.74
CA ASP A 706 -1.17 19.88 -16.13
C ASP A 706 -1.24 19.77 -14.59
N VAL A 707 -0.11 19.40 -13.98
CA VAL A 707 0.02 19.26 -12.54
C VAL A 707 1.02 20.28 -12.00
N TYR A 708 0.56 21.16 -11.13
CA TYR A 708 1.37 22.23 -10.54
C TYR A 708 1.70 21.92 -9.10
N PHE A 709 2.98 21.91 -8.76
CA PHE A 709 3.50 21.80 -7.41
C PHE A 709 4.01 23.17 -6.96
N LEU A 710 3.26 23.82 -6.08
CA LEU A 710 3.62 25.15 -5.58
C LEU A 710 4.43 25.00 -4.29
N GLY A 711 5.56 25.67 -4.22
CA GLY A 711 6.45 25.71 -3.04
C GLY A 711 7.06 27.08 -2.84
N TYR A 712 7.30 27.49 -1.60
CA TYR A 712 8.06 28.67 -1.31
C TYR A 712 9.55 28.43 -1.55
N ALA A 713 10.17 29.29 -2.34
CA ALA A 713 11.58 29.23 -2.69
C ALA A 713 12.49 29.28 -1.45
N ASN A 714 13.57 28.51 -1.45
CA ASN A 714 14.56 28.45 -0.37
C ASN A 714 13.99 28.06 1.01
N THR A 715 12.96 27.20 1.03
CA THR A 715 12.34 26.70 2.25
C THR A 715 12.42 25.17 2.38
N ALA A 716 11.95 24.64 3.51
CA ALA A 716 11.77 23.20 3.67
C ALA A 716 10.80 22.59 2.64
N GLN A 717 9.88 23.38 2.07
CA GLN A 717 8.92 22.90 1.06
C GLN A 717 9.62 22.52 -0.24
N THR A 718 10.46 23.38 -0.80
CA THR A 718 11.20 23.07 -2.04
C THR A 718 12.23 21.97 -1.82
N ALA A 719 12.88 21.93 -0.65
CA ALA A 719 13.76 20.83 -0.29
C ALA A 719 13.03 19.48 -0.17
N CYS A 720 11.79 19.48 0.36
CA CYS A 720 10.95 18.29 0.43
C CYS A 720 10.51 17.82 -0.97
N LEU A 721 10.09 18.74 -1.84
CA LEU A 721 9.73 18.45 -3.23
C LEU A 721 10.87 17.81 -4.00
N ALA A 722 12.09 18.35 -3.88
CA ALA A 722 13.29 17.78 -4.51
C ALA A 722 13.56 16.34 -4.03
N LEU A 723 13.47 16.10 -2.71
CA LEU A 723 13.62 14.75 -2.15
C LEU A 723 12.53 13.78 -2.61
N MET A 724 11.31 14.26 -2.77
CA MET A 724 10.22 13.44 -3.27
C MET A 724 10.41 13.07 -4.73
N ALA A 725 10.85 14.02 -5.57
CA ALA A 725 11.18 13.77 -6.97
C ALA A 725 12.28 12.69 -7.10
N GLU A 726 13.34 12.78 -6.28
CA GLU A 726 14.39 11.75 -6.21
C GLU A 726 13.85 10.36 -5.84
N LYS A 727 12.94 10.29 -4.85
CA LYS A 727 12.34 9.00 -4.42
C LYS A 727 11.37 8.44 -5.45
N ILE A 728 10.67 9.28 -6.18
CA ILE A 728 9.83 8.86 -7.31
C ILE A 728 10.70 8.19 -8.37
N ALA A 729 11.81 8.81 -8.74
CA ALA A 729 12.76 8.26 -9.72
C ALA A 729 13.30 6.88 -9.26
N VAL A 730 13.70 6.74 -7.99
CA VAL A 730 14.16 5.46 -7.42
C VAL A 730 13.05 4.41 -7.40
N SER A 731 11.82 4.79 -7.05
CA SER A 731 10.67 3.87 -7.07
C SER A 731 10.33 3.39 -8.48
N GLN A 732 10.48 4.26 -9.47
CA GLN A 732 10.30 3.93 -10.88
C GLN A 732 11.38 2.97 -11.38
N SER A 733 12.65 3.18 -11.01
CA SER A 733 13.75 2.28 -11.40
C SER A 733 13.57 0.85 -10.83
N THR A 734 13.01 0.71 -9.64
CA THR A 734 12.72 -0.61 -9.06
C THR A 734 11.49 -1.30 -9.67
N SER A 735 10.62 -0.56 -10.34
CA SER A 735 9.49 -1.12 -11.10
C SER A 735 9.79 -1.38 -12.58
N GLY A 736 11.06 -1.30 -12.98
CA GLY A 736 11.49 -1.49 -14.38
C GLY A 736 11.42 -0.22 -15.22
N ASP A 737 11.12 0.92 -14.60
CA ASP A 737 11.19 2.23 -15.25
C ASP A 737 12.61 2.81 -15.12
N MET A 738 13.27 3.02 -16.23
CA MET A 738 14.44 3.88 -16.26
C MET A 738 13.95 5.33 -16.15
N PRO A 739 14.40 6.11 -15.17
CA PRO A 739 14.11 7.54 -15.15
C PRO A 739 14.70 8.20 -16.40
N ASP A 740 13.90 8.99 -17.11
CA ASP A 740 14.36 9.74 -18.29
C ASP A 740 15.42 10.81 -17.95
N THR A 741 15.70 10.97 -16.66
CA THR A 741 16.72 11.91 -16.15
C THR A 741 17.61 11.19 -15.14
N GLY A 742 18.91 11.27 -15.31
CA GLY A 742 19.94 10.62 -14.48
C GLY A 742 20.00 11.07 -13.01
N LEU A 743 18.87 10.97 -12.31
CA LEU A 743 18.70 11.32 -10.89
C LEU A 743 19.16 10.23 -9.93
N ASP A 744 19.67 9.10 -10.44
CA ASP A 744 20.15 7.95 -9.65
C ASP A 744 21.34 8.26 -8.72
N VAL A 745 21.98 9.43 -8.92
CA VAL A 745 23.20 9.82 -8.19
C VAL A 745 22.90 10.41 -6.79
N LEU A 746 21.65 10.76 -6.48
CA LEU A 746 21.35 11.70 -5.40
C LEU A 746 20.89 11.12 -4.06
N ASN A 747 20.67 9.80 -3.92
CA ASN A 747 20.33 9.21 -2.61
C ASN A 747 21.18 7.98 -2.23
N PRO A 748 22.47 8.13 -1.93
CA PRO A 748 23.36 7.02 -1.58
C PRO A 748 23.05 6.38 -0.20
N ASN A 749 22.20 6.98 0.64
CA ASN A 749 22.08 6.62 2.05
C ASN A 749 20.80 5.88 2.45
N GLY A 750 19.76 5.81 1.62
CA GLY A 750 18.52 5.08 1.92
C GLY A 750 17.76 5.58 3.16
N ASP A 751 17.95 6.83 3.54
CA ASP A 751 17.28 7.45 4.68
C ASP A 751 15.77 7.68 4.42
N SER A 752 14.94 7.74 5.48
CA SER A 752 13.56 8.23 5.34
C SER A 752 13.56 9.68 4.86
N VAL A 753 12.44 10.14 4.24
CA VAL A 753 12.33 11.54 3.76
C VAL A 753 12.64 12.53 4.86
N GLU A 754 12.13 12.26 6.06
CA GLU A 754 12.34 13.12 7.22
C GLU A 754 13.81 13.21 7.63
N VAL A 755 14.52 12.07 7.68
CA VAL A 755 15.95 12.03 8.03
C VAL A 755 16.81 12.68 6.95
N ALA A 756 16.51 12.44 5.67
CA ALA A 756 17.24 13.03 4.56
C ALA A 756 17.03 14.56 4.50
N LEU A 757 15.79 15.02 4.72
CA LEU A 757 15.46 16.44 4.77
C LEU A 757 16.16 17.14 5.96
N ALA A 758 16.14 16.51 7.14
CA ALA A 758 16.83 17.01 8.32
C ALA A 758 18.35 17.13 8.09
N LYS A 759 18.97 16.13 7.46
CA LYS A 759 20.41 16.18 7.10
C LYS A 759 20.71 17.33 6.15
N ARG A 760 19.87 17.56 5.13
CA ARG A 760 20.05 18.71 4.19
C ARG A 760 19.89 20.05 4.87
N MET A 761 18.95 20.17 5.80
CA MET A 761 18.77 21.41 6.59
C MET A 761 19.91 21.66 7.56
N LEU A 762 20.52 20.60 8.09
CA LEU A 762 21.68 20.72 8.99
C LEU A 762 23.00 20.99 8.27
N ALA A 763 23.07 20.68 6.98
CA ALA A 763 24.25 20.92 6.15
C ALA A 763 24.34 22.36 5.62
N LYS A 764 23.24 23.12 5.65
CA LYS A 764 23.22 24.57 5.43
C LYS A 764 23.49 25.32 6.75
#